data_29630ef211d6a67f37939bee46c2804f
#
_entry.id   29630ef211d6a67f37939bee46c2804f
#
_cell.length_a   1.000
_cell.length_b   1.000
_cell.length_c   1.000
_cell.angle_alpha   90.00
_cell.angle_beta   90.00
_cell.angle_gamma   90.00
#
_symmetry.space_group_name_H-M   'P 1'
#
loop_
_entity.id
_entity.type
_entity.pdbx_description
1 polymer ?
#
loop_
_entity_poly.entity_id
_entity_poly.type
_entity_poly.pdbx_seq_one_letter_code
_entity_poly.pdbx_strand_id
1 'polypeptide(L)'
;MIEMKEWDGFEGRLWKEEINVRQFIQDNYTPYDGNEDFLAEPTEATNKLWGALQKLQKEERAKGGVLDMETEVVTGITAYGPGYIDESLKDLETIVGLQTDKPLKRAFMPYGGIKMAVQACETYGYQVSDQLKEIFTKYHKTHNTAVFDAYTPEMMKVRHNKILTGLPDTYGRGRIVGDYRRVALYGIDHLIEEKKKDKANCGCGEMTDNVIRLREEIAEQIKCLEDMKKLAEIYGYDISRPATNAKEAVQWLYFGYLAAIKTQNGAAMSVGRVSTFLDIYFERDLKKGIITEQEVQELVDHFTMKLRMVKFARIPSYNQLFSGDPVWATLDVAGTGVDGRSMVTKSDFRFLHTLENMGPAPEPNLTVLYSSRLPEAFKDYAARISIDTSSIQYENDDAMKPVWGDDYAICCCVSATQTGKEMQFFGARANLAKCLLYAINGGVDEKTGQQVGPDYKPITSEYLDYDEVMEKYDKMMDWLVDIYVNTLNLIQYMHDKYYYEAAELSLMDTDLKRTFATGIAGFSHVIDSLSAIKYAKVKVIRDENGIAKDFEIEGDFPRYGNDDDRADDIGVWLLQTFMDKLKKHHTYRDSEPTTSILTITSNVVYGKATGAMPDGRKAGEPLSPGANPSYGAEKSGLLASLNSLTKIPYEWALDGISNTQTINPGALGNEEGERIENLVNVMDGYFDQGAHHLNVNVFGKEKLIDAMEHPEKEEYANFTIRVSGYAVKFIDLTKEQQMDVIARTCHDHM
;
A
#
# COMPACT_ATOMS: atom_id res chain seq x y z
N MET A 1 -22.01 34.22 7.56
CA MET A 1 -22.05 32.80 7.21
C MET A 1 -23.19 32.61 6.23
N ILE A 2 -22.92 32.09 5.05
CA ILE A 2 -23.98 31.64 4.12
C ILE A 2 -24.43 30.31 4.67
N GLU A 3 -25.66 30.25 5.17
CA GLU A 3 -26.29 29.00 5.58
C GLU A 3 -26.57 28.20 4.31
N MET A 4 -25.72 27.17 4.09
CA MET A 4 -25.80 26.36 2.87
C MET A 4 -26.87 25.30 3.08
N LYS A 5 -27.92 25.28 2.24
CA LYS A 5 -29.01 24.27 2.29
C LYS A 5 -28.50 22.83 2.21
N GLU A 6 -27.38 22.64 1.58
CA GLU A 6 -26.70 21.35 1.42
C GLU A 6 -26.28 20.73 2.75
N TRP A 7 -26.07 21.56 3.78
CA TRP A 7 -25.71 21.10 5.12
C TRP A 7 -26.94 20.93 6.05
N ASP A 8 -28.15 21.06 5.52
CA ASP A 8 -29.34 20.84 6.29
C ASP A 8 -29.42 19.42 6.83
N GLY A 9 -29.57 19.32 8.14
CA GLY A 9 -29.61 18.07 8.88
C GLY A 9 -28.25 17.60 9.43
N PHE A 10 -27.20 18.42 9.30
CA PHE A 10 -25.90 18.17 9.91
C PHE A 10 -25.64 19.10 11.07
N GLU A 11 -25.10 18.53 12.16
CA GLU A 11 -24.76 19.24 13.39
C GLU A 11 -23.30 19.75 13.38
N GLY A 12 -22.97 20.58 14.35
CA GLY A 12 -21.63 21.12 14.51
C GLY A 12 -21.43 22.49 13.88
N ARG A 13 -20.37 23.18 14.31
CA ARG A 13 -20.05 24.54 13.91
C ARG A 13 -18.66 24.67 13.33
N LEU A 14 -17.65 24.05 13.95
CA LEU A 14 -16.23 24.27 13.64
C LEU A 14 -15.93 23.91 12.18
N TRP A 15 -16.40 22.77 11.70
CA TRP A 15 -16.21 22.32 10.32
C TRP A 15 -16.92 23.18 9.28
N LYS A 16 -17.86 24.05 9.70
CA LYS A 16 -18.52 25.06 8.83
C LYS A 16 -17.71 26.34 8.73
N GLU A 17 -16.82 26.59 9.68
CA GLU A 17 -15.97 27.80 9.74
C GLU A 17 -14.58 27.57 9.12
N GLU A 18 -14.09 26.34 9.16
CA GLU A 18 -12.81 25.93 8.61
C GLU A 18 -12.91 24.56 7.95
N ILE A 19 -11.96 24.17 7.12
CA ILE A 19 -11.90 22.82 6.54
C ILE A 19 -11.51 21.83 7.66
N ASN A 20 -12.49 21.07 8.16
CA ASN A 20 -12.31 20.12 9.26
C ASN A 20 -13.25 18.92 9.14
N VAL A 21 -12.91 18.00 8.21
CA VAL A 21 -13.70 16.79 7.95
C VAL A 21 -13.77 15.88 9.17
N ARG A 22 -12.66 15.78 9.93
CA ARG A 22 -12.66 15.02 11.18
C ARG A 22 -13.74 15.49 12.13
N GLN A 23 -13.86 16.81 12.36
CA GLN A 23 -14.87 17.35 13.27
C GLN A 23 -16.30 17.14 12.73
N PHE A 24 -16.50 17.24 11.42
CA PHE A 24 -17.79 16.89 10.80
C PHE A 24 -18.17 15.43 11.12
N ILE A 25 -17.22 14.50 11.00
CA ILE A 25 -17.49 13.08 11.33
C ILE A 25 -17.82 12.95 12.82
N GLN A 26 -17.03 13.52 13.71
CA GLN A 26 -17.24 13.40 15.14
C GLN A 26 -18.56 13.99 15.64
N ASP A 27 -19.04 15.04 14.98
CA ASP A 27 -20.32 15.69 15.31
C ASP A 27 -21.55 14.94 14.77
N ASN A 28 -21.39 14.10 13.71
CA ASN A 28 -22.53 13.61 12.93
C ASN A 28 -22.64 12.09 12.78
N TYR A 29 -21.56 11.30 12.99
CA TYR A 29 -21.64 9.86 12.76
C TYR A 29 -22.47 9.15 13.84
N THR A 30 -23.06 8.04 13.46
CA THR A 30 -23.87 7.21 14.36
C THR A 30 -23.20 5.86 14.50
N PRO A 31 -22.59 5.54 15.68
CA PRO A 31 -22.05 4.21 15.92
C PRO A 31 -23.11 3.12 15.74
N TYR A 32 -22.70 1.98 15.20
CA TYR A 32 -23.57 0.83 15.00
C TYR A 32 -22.98 -0.39 15.72
N ASP A 33 -23.77 -1.01 16.58
CA ASP A 33 -23.42 -2.18 17.38
C ASP A 33 -24.28 -3.42 17.07
N GLY A 34 -25.15 -3.31 16.06
CA GLY A 34 -25.96 -4.42 15.56
C GLY A 34 -25.21 -5.33 14.60
N ASN A 35 -25.94 -6.30 14.06
CA ASN A 35 -25.42 -7.29 13.10
C ASN A 35 -25.69 -6.89 11.63
N GLU A 36 -25.37 -7.81 10.71
CA GLU A 36 -25.48 -7.64 9.26
C GLU A 36 -26.89 -7.81 8.68
N ASP A 37 -27.92 -8.09 9.48
CA ASP A 37 -29.30 -8.39 8.99
C ASP A 37 -29.94 -7.30 8.13
N PHE A 38 -29.42 -6.06 8.17
CA PHE A 38 -29.92 -4.94 7.35
C PHE A 38 -29.34 -4.92 5.93
N LEU A 39 -28.27 -5.68 5.66
CA LEU A 39 -27.60 -5.68 4.37
C LEU A 39 -28.53 -6.13 3.25
N ALA A 40 -28.40 -5.51 2.09
CA ALA A 40 -29.23 -5.75 0.94
C ALA A 40 -28.51 -6.56 -0.13
N GLU A 41 -29.27 -7.44 -0.78
CA GLU A 41 -28.80 -8.15 -1.98
C GLU A 41 -28.45 -7.17 -3.11
N PRO A 42 -27.54 -7.53 -4.03
CA PRO A 42 -27.18 -6.67 -5.14
C PRO A 42 -28.36 -6.41 -6.05
N THR A 43 -28.46 -5.17 -6.54
CA THR A 43 -29.52 -4.79 -7.48
C THR A 43 -29.32 -5.47 -8.85
N GLU A 44 -30.39 -5.44 -9.67
CA GLU A 44 -30.28 -5.89 -11.06
C GLU A 44 -29.24 -5.06 -11.84
N ALA A 45 -29.11 -3.76 -11.53
CA ALA A 45 -28.10 -2.89 -12.13
C ALA A 45 -26.67 -3.32 -11.74
N THR A 46 -26.43 -3.55 -10.43
CA THR A 46 -25.16 -4.12 -9.94
C THR A 46 -24.81 -5.41 -10.66
N ASN A 47 -25.74 -6.37 -10.74
CA ASN A 47 -25.49 -7.67 -11.37
C ASN A 47 -25.18 -7.55 -12.87
N LYS A 48 -25.88 -6.69 -13.61
CA LYS A 48 -25.62 -6.46 -15.05
C LYS A 48 -24.27 -5.81 -15.31
N LEU A 49 -23.95 -4.75 -14.55
CA LEU A 49 -22.68 -4.03 -14.70
C LEU A 49 -21.51 -4.90 -14.28
N TRP A 50 -21.65 -5.63 -13.17
CA TRP A 50 -20.61 -6.56 -12.72
C TRP A 50 -20.40 -7.69 -13.72
N GLY A 51 -21.46 -8.27 -14.28
CA GLY A 51 -21.37 -9.28 -15.32
C GLY A 51 -20.67 -8.78 -16.59
N ALA A 52 -20.93 -7.53 -17.01
CA ALA A 52 -20.23 -6.89 -18.12
C ALA A 52 -18.74 -6.71 -17.81
N LEU A 53 -18.41 -6.23 -16.61
CA LEU A 53 -17.02 -6.06 -16.19
C LEU A 53 -16.26 -7.39 -16.07
N GLN A 54 -16.87 -8.43 -15.51
CA GLN A 54 -16.27 -9.77 -15.44
C GLN A 54 -15.94 -10.34 -16.85
N LYS A 55 -16.82 -10.09 -17.83
CA LYS A 55 -16.55 -10.47 -19.21
C LYS A 55 -15.31 -9.78 -19.76
N LEU A 56 -15.16 -8.48 -19.54
CA LEU A 56 -13.97 -7.72 -19.93
C LEU A 56 -12.71 -8.21 -19.23
N GLN A 57 -12.79 -8.53 -17.94
CA GLN A 57 -11.65 -9.09 -17.17
C GLN A 57 -11.24 -10.47 -17.71
N LYS A 58 -12.20 -11.29 -18.14
CA LYS A 58 -11.93 -12.58 -18.80
C LYS A 58 -11.23 -12.39 -20.14
N GLU A 59 -11.66 -11.40 -20.94
CA GLU A 59 -11.01 -11.02 -22.20
C GLU A 59 -9.60 -10.47 -21.96
N GLU A 60 -9.41 -9.61 -20.94
CA GLU A 60 -8.10 -9.09 -20.52
C GLU A 60 -7.12 -10.23 -20.22
N ARG A 61 -7.57 -11.21 -19.43
CA ARG A 61 -6.76 -12.40 -19.11
C ARG A 61 -6.41 -13.21 -20.33
N ALA A 62 -7.37 -13.45 -21.23
CA ALA A 62 -7.13 -14.19 -22.47
C ALA A 62 -6.13 -13.49 -23.41
N LYS A 63 -5.99 -12.17 -23.30
CA LYS A 63 -5.01 -11.36 -24.05
C LYS A 63 -3.65 -11.19 -23.31
N GLY A 64 -3.40 -11.95 -22.27
CA GLY A 64 -2.14 -11.87 -21.51
C GLY A 64 -2.08 -10.74 -20.49
N GLY A 65 -3.24 -10.28 -19.97
CA GLY A 65 -3.34 -9.31 -18.87
C GLY A 65 -3.46 -7.84 -19.29
N VAL A 66 -3.58 -7.55 -20.59
CA VAL A 66 -3.81 -6.20 -21.11
C VAL A 66 -4.93 -6.23 -22.15
N LEU A 67 -6.05 -5.59 -21.84
CA LEU A 67 -7.20 -5.52 -22.76
C LEU A 67 -7.01 -4.43 -23.82
N ASP A 68 -6.64 -3.23 -23.38
CA ASP A 68 -6.40 -2.05 -24.21
C ASP A 68 -5.41 -1.10 -23.51
N MET A 69 -4.76 -0.23 -24.27
CA MET A 69 -3.75 0.69 -23.75
C MET A 69 -3.83 2.03 -24.48
N GLU A 70 -3.70 3.12 -23.74
CA GLU A 70 -3.59 4.46 -24.31
C GLU A 70 -2.22 4.65 -24.97
N THR A 71 -2.19 5.29 -26.13
CA THR A 71 -0.95 5.52 -26.91
C THR A 71 -0.81 6.94 -27.47
N GLU A 72 -1.88 7.72 -27.43
CA GLU A 72 -1.97 9.01 -28.14
C GLU A 72 -2.19 10.18 -27.17
N VAL A 73 -3.00 9.98 -26.14
CA VAL A 73 -3.39 11.03 -25.20
C VAL A 73 -2.55 10.96 -23.95
N VAL A 74 -1.89 12.08 -23.60
CA VAL A 74 -1.24 12.23 -22.33
C VAL A 74 -2.32 12.37 -21.26
N THR A 75 -2.32 11.48 -20.27
CA THR A 75 -3.34 11.45 -19.24
C THR A 75 -3.33 12.75 -18.42
N GLY A 76 -4.49 13.32 -18.24
CA GLY A 76 -4.77 14.47 -17.42
C GLY A 76 -6.22 14.44 -16.96
N ILE A 77 -6.59 15.33 -16.07
CA ILE A 77 -7.95 15.33 -15.45
C ILE A 77 -9.03 15.42 -16.52
N THR A 78 -8.82 16.21 -17.57
CA THR A 78 -9.78 16.46 -18.66
C THR A 78 -9.41 15.79 -19.98
N ALA A 79 -8.49 14.82 -19.97
CA ALA A 79 -7.91 14.26 -21.21
C ALA A 79 -8.89 13.42 -22.04
N TYR A 80 -9.95 12.92 -21.43
CA TYR A 80 -10.89 11.99 -22.07
C TYR A 80 -12.33 12.52 -22.00
N GLY A 81 -13.11 12.16 -23.00
CA GLY A 81 -14.55 12.28 -22.94
C GLY A 81 -15.19 11.30 -21.93
N PRO A 82 -16.54 11.28 -21.81
CA PRO A 82 -17.21 10.39 -20.90
C PRO A 82 -16.99 8.92 -21.31
N GLY A 83 -16.69 8.06 -20.32
CA GLY A 83 -16.55 6.62 -20.47
C GLY A 83 -17.44 5.87 -19.47
N TYR A 84 -17.90 4.70 -19.89
CA TYR A 84 -18.79 3.82 -19.12
C TYR A 84 -18.30 2.38 -19.13
N ILE A 85 -18.73 1.56 -18.17
CA ILE A 85 -18.42 0.12 -18.12
C ILE A 85 -18.91 -0.57 -19.40
N ASP A 86 -20.13 -0.25 -19.80
CA ASP A 86 -20.74 -0.67 -21.07
C ASP A 86 -21.68 0.45 -21.56
N GLU A 87 -21.46 0.97 -22.75
CA GLU A 87 -22.23 2.07 -23.32
C GLU A 87 -23.73 1.74 -23.41
N SER A 88 -24.07 0.46 -23.62
CA SER A 88 -25.48 0.01 -23.66
C SER A 88 -26.14 -0.06 -22.28
N LEU A 89 -25.36 -0.06 -21.22
CA LEU A 89 -25.80 -0.12 -19.82
C LEU A 89 -25.54 1.18 -19.05
N LYS A 90 -25.10 2.24 -19.71
CA LYS A 90 -24.67 3.49 -19.04
C LYS A 90 -25.74 4.10 -18.12
N ASP A 91 -27.02 3.95 -18.46
CA ASP A 91 -28.14 4.47 -17.66
C ASP A 91 -28.31 3.70 -16.33
N LEU A 92 -27.66 2.56 -16.17
CA LEU A 92 -27.62 1.77 -14.94
C LEU A 92 -26.48 2.19 -14.00
N GLU A 93 -25.47 2.92 -14.51
CA GLU A 93 -24.36 3.37 -13.67
C GLU A 93 -24.79 4.49 -12.73
N THR A 94 -24.95 4.19 -11.46
CA THR A 94 -25.26 5.20 -10.44
C THR A 94 -24.05 6.06 -10.09
N ILE A 95 -22.84 5.49 -10.15
CA ILE A 95 -21.58 6.20 -10.02
C ILE A 95 -20.85 6.15 -11.36
N VAL A 96 -20.63 7.30 -11.97
CA VAL A 96 -20.05 7.44 -13.31
C VAL A 96 -18.61 7.93 -13.25
N GLY A 97 -17.86 7.67 -14.33
CA GLY A 97 -16.49 8.11 -14.53
C GLY A 97 -15.52 6.95 -14.68
N LEU A 98 -14.60 7.06 -15.64
CA LEU A 98 -13.51 6.12 -15.88
C LEU A 98 -12.16 6.85 -15.88
N GLN A 99 -11.10 6.13 -15.57
CA GLN A 99 -9.72 6.63 -15.65
C GLN A 99 -9.34 7.06 -17.08
N THR A 100 -9.83 6.33 -18.08
CA THR A 100 -9.71 6.62 -19.51
C THR A 100 -11.10 6.73 -20.16
N ASP A 101 -11.21 6.62 -21.46
CA ASP A 101 -12.47 6.59 -22.21
C ASP A 101 -13.13 5.20 -22.26
N LYS A 102 -12.40 4.13 -21.88
CA LYS A 102 -12.88 2.75 -21.92
C LYS A 102 -12.53 1.99 -20.64
N PRO A 103 -13.36 1.03 -20.20
CA PRO A 103 -13.08 0.21 -19.05
C PRO A 103 -11.84 -0.66 -19.29
N LEU A 104 -11.03 -0.83 -18.27
CA LEU A 104 -9.77 -1.59 -18.26
C LEU A 104 -8.73 -1.15 -19.33
N LYS A 105 -8.94 -0.05 -20.03
CA LYS A 105 -7.91 0.57 -20.86
C LYS A 105 -6.87 1.21 -19.96
N ARG A 106 -5.62 0.80 -20.11
CA ARG A 106 -4.53 1.25 -19.25
C ARG A 106 -4.13 2.68 -19.55
N ALA A 107 -4.04 3.51 -18.51
CA ALA A 107 -3.59 4.88 -18.64
C ALA A 107 -2.08 4.95 -18.95
N PHE A 108 -1.71 5.85 -19.86
CA PHE A 108 -0.34 6.10 -20.28
C PHE A 108 0.19 7.37 -19.58
N MET A 109 1.25 7.22 -18.76
CA MET A 109 1.78 8.27 -17.89
C MET A 109 3.24 8.60 -18.24
N PRO A 110 3.51 9.39 -19.28
CA PRO A 110 4.88 9.68 -19.72
C PRO A 110 5.64 10.65 -18.80
N TYR A 111 4.97 11.38 -17.92
CA TYR A 111 5.60 12.33 -16.99
C TYR A 111 6.61 11.65 -16.05
N GLY A 112 6.29 10.45 -15.56
CA GLY A 112 7.17 9.65 -14.73
C GLY A 112 8.40 9.17 -15.49
N GLY A 113 8.20 8.62 -16.70
CA GLY A 113 9.29 8.13 -17.53
C GLY A 113 8.83 7.69 -18.91
N ILE A 114 9.06 8.50 -19.93
CA ILE A 114 8.65 8.21 -21.32
C ILE A 114 9.23 6.87 -21.83
N LYS A 115 10.47 6.53 -21.49
CA LYS A 115 11.09 5.28 -21.94
C LYS A 115 10.35 4.06 -21.42
N MET A 116 9.99 4.06 -20.14
CA MET A 116 9.23 2.98 -19.53
C MET A 116 7.82 2.90 -20.11
N ALA A 117 7.16 4.04 -20.29
CA ALA A 117 5.82 4.11 -20.86
C ALA A 117 5.78 3.59 -22.32
N VAL A 118 6.75 3.97 -23.15
CA VAL A 118 6.90 3.45 -24.52
C VAL A 118 7.17 1.96 -24.50
N GLN A 119 8.10 1.48 -23.66
CA GLN A 119 8.41 0.06 -23.53
C GLN A 119 7.20 -0.76 -23.07
N ALA A 120 6.36 -0.22 -22.17
CA ALA A 120 5.12 -0.87 -21.77
C ALA A 120 4.17 -1.05 -22.95
N CYS A 121 3.96 -0.01 -23.77
CA CYS A 121 3.14 -0.11 -24.98
C CYS A 121 3.70 -1.16 -25.97
N GLU A 122 4.97 -1.07 -26.29
CA GLU A 122 5.63 -1.99 -27.25
C GLU A 122 5.58 -3.45 -26.78
N THR A 123 5.74 -3.71 -25.48
CA THR A 123 5.66 -5.06 -24.90
C THR A 123 4.31 -5.73 -25.17
N TYR A 124 3.24 -4.96 -25.18
CA TYR A 124 1.87 -5.46 -25.40
C TYR A 124 1.36 -5.25 -26.83
N GLY A 125 2.24 -4.88 -27.77
CA GLY A 125 1.91 -4.75 -29.18
C GLY A 125 1.31 -3.42 -29.61
N TYR A 126 1.44 -2.37 -28.77
CA TYR A 126 0.96 -1.02 -29.07
C TYR A 126 2.13 -0.11 -29.47
N GLN A 127 1.82 0.93 -30.23
CA GLN A 127 2.81 1.92 -30.67
C GLN A 127 2.39 3.31 -30.22
N VAL A 128 3.30 4.01 -29.56
CA VAL A 128 3.13 5.42 -29.18
C VAL A 128 3.45 6.33 -30.35
N SER A 129 2.67 7.40 -30.56
CA SER A 129 2.90 8.35 -31.65
C SER A 129 4.28 9.02 -31.54
N ASP A 130 4.89 9.30 -32.69
CA ASP A 130 6.20 9.95 -32.75
C ASP A 130 6.15 11.36 -32.19
N GLN A 131 5.02 12.07 -32.36
CA GLN A 131 4.80 13.40 -31.81
C GLN A 131 4.87 13.37 -30.26
N LEU A 132 4.22 12.39 -29.63
CA LEU A 132 4.22 12.25 -28.18
C LEU A 132 5.62 11.88 -27.67
N LYS A 133 6.32 10.97 -28.35
CA LYS A 133 7.71 10.64 -28.04
C LYS A 133 8.61 11.90 -28.13
N GLU A 134 8.45 12.73 -29.17
CA GLU A 134 9.23 13.94 -29.35
C GLU A 134 8.98 14.94 -28.20
N ILE A 135 7.72 15.15 -27.80
CA ILE A 135 7.37 16.05 -26.70
C ILE A 135 8.13 15.68 -25.43
N PHE A 136 8.08 14.39 -25.04
CA PHE A 136 8.64 13.91 -23.76
C PHE A 136 10.12 13.53 -23.82
N THR A 137 10.75 13.53 -24.97
CA THR A 137 12.20 13.31 -25.09
C THR A 137 12.98 14.56 -25.42
N LYS A 138 12.36 15.56 -26.06
CA LYS A 138 13.04 16.75 -26.53
C LYS A 138 12.61 18.03 -25.80
N TYR A 139 11.31 18.18 -25.53
CA TYR A 139 10.76 19.44 -25.00
C TYR A 139 10.37 19.36 -23.52
N HIS A 140 10.03 18.20 -23.00
CA HIS A 140 9.64 18.01 -21.61
C HIS A 140 10.50 16.94 -20.91
N LYS A 141 11.25 17.34 -19.89
CA LYS A 141 12.04 16.41 -19.09
C LYS A 141 11.14 15.65 -18.11
N THR A 142 11.25 14.33 -18.06
CA THR A 142 10.52 13.50 -17.12
C THR A 142 11.31 13.32 -15.82
N HIS A 143 10.64 12.94 -14.72
CA HIS A 143 11.32 12.73 -13.45
C HIS A 143 12.33 11.59 -13.55
N ASN A 144 12.00 10.50 -14.24
CA ASN A 144 12.92 9.38 -14.47
C ASN A 144 14.21 9.84 -15.17
N THR A 145 14.11 10.61 -16.26
CA THR A 145 15.28 11.16 -16.93
C THR A 145 16.11 12.02 -15.97
N ALA A 146 15.45 12.87 -15.17
CA ALA A 146 16.12 13.75 -14.22
C ALA A 146 16.87 12.99 -13.12
N VAL A 147 16.25 11.92 -12.59
CA VAL A 147 16.88 11.05 -11.58
C VAL A 147 18.14 10.38 -12.15
N PHE A 148 18.04 9.77 -13.33
CA PHE A 148 19.20 9.06 -13.93
C PHE A 148 20.30 10.00 -14.39
N ASP A 149 19.98 11.23 -14.78
CA ASP A 149 21.00 12.25 -15.08
C ASP A 149 21.79 12.68 -13.85
N ALA A 150 21.19 12.58 -12.66
CA ALA A 150 21.76 13.05 -11.40
C ALA A 150 22.35 11.93 -10.53
N TYR A 151 22.06 10.66 -10.81
CA TYR A 151 22.62 9.54 -10.05
C TYR A 151 24.14 9.50 -10.12
N THR A 152 24.76 9.31 -8.94
CA THR A 152 26.20 9.05 -8.87
C THR A 152 26.51 7.61 -9.33
N PRO A 153 27.77 7.32 -9.72
CA PRO A 153 28.20 5.95 -10.01
C PRO A 153 27.94 4.98 -8.85
N GLU A 154 28.03 5.44 -7.61
CA GLU A 154 27.78 4.65 -6.41
C GLU A 154 26.29 4.32 -6.28
N MET A 155 25.40 5.31 -6.44
CA MET A 155 23.94 5.09 -6.46
C MET A 155 23.54 4.07 -7.55
N MET A 156 24.18 4.14 -8.73
CA MET A 156 23.94 3.17 -9.79
C MET A 156 24.43 1.76 -9.41
N LYS A 157 25.58 1.63 -8.72
CA LYS A 157 26.08 0.32 -8.24
C LYS A 157 25.11 -0.31 -7.23
N VAL A 158 24.66 0.44 -6.21
CA VAL A 158 23.75 -0.10 -5.19
C VAL A 158 22.41 -0.50 -5.79
N ARG A 159 21.92 0.24 -6.78
CA ARG A 159 20.70 -0.07 -7.54
C ARG A 159 20.86 -1.36 -8.37
N HIS A 160 21.93 -1.49 -9.15
CA HIS A 160 22.17 -2.65 -10.02
C HIS A 160 22.37 -3.93 -9.22
N ASN A 161 23.08 -3.87 -8.11
CA ASN A 161 23.36 -5.01 -7.24
C ASN A 161 22.20 -5.31 -6.26
N LYS A 162 21.08 -4.58 -6.35
CA LYS A 162 19.86 -4.84 -5.57
C LYS A 162 20.02 -4.76 -4.06
N ILE A 163 21.00 -4.02 -3.56
CA ILE A 163 21.05 -3.69 -2.13
C ILE A 163 20.03 -2.60 -1.79
N LEU A 164 19.72 -1.71 -2.76
CA LEU A 164 18.53 -0.86 -2.77
C LEU A 164 17.61 -1.32 -3.90
N THR A 165 16.33 -1.59 -3.60
CA THR A 165 15.38 -2.14 -4.56
C THR A 165 14.01 -1.50 -4.42
N GLY A 166 13.29 -1.34 -5.55
CA GLY A 166 11.95 -0.73 -5.59
C GLY A 166 11.98 0.79 -5.49
N LEU A 167 13.12 1.42 -5.83
CA LEU A 167 13.26 2.87 -5.86
C LEU A 167 12.21 3.49 -6.79
N PRO A 168 11.49 4.55 -6.37
CA PRO A 168 10.51 5.25 -7.20
C PRO A 168 11.21 6.17 -8.22
N ASP A 169 12.17 5.62 -8.94
CA ASP A 169 12.98 6.31 -9.95
C ASP A 169 12.45 6.14 -11.37
N THR A 170 11.49 5.22 -11.57
CA THR A 170 10.89 4.93 -12.89
C THR A 170 9.37 5.07 -12.91
N TYR A 171 8.70 5.15 -11.77
CA TYR A 171 7.26 5.28 -11.64
C TYR A 171 6.91 6.42 -10.67
N GLY A 172 5.62 6.74 -10.51
CA GLY A 172 5.16 7.79 -9.61
C GLY A 172 5.45 7.51 -8.14
N ARG A 173 5.52 8.55 -7.34
CA ARG A 173 5.91 8.47 -5.92
C ARG A 173 4.94 7.64 -5.09
N GLY A 174 3.62 7.83 -5.27
CA GLY A 174 2.59 7.21 -4.45
C GLY A 174 2.63 7.70 -2.98
N ARG A 175 1.86 7.01 -2.12
CA ARG A 175 1.80 7.29 -0.69
C ARG A 175 1.33 8.69 -0.32
N ILE A 176 0.45 9.25 -1.14
CA ILE A 176 -0.33 10.45 -0.88
C ILE A 176 -1.78 10.00 -0.87
N VAL A 177 -2.52 10.39 0.17
CA VAL A 177 -3.97 10.14 0.27
C VAL A 177 -4.66 11.48 0.30
N GLY A 178 -5.21 11.90 -0.83
CA GLY A 178 -6.03 13.11 -0.90
C GLY A 178 -7.26 12.97 0.00
N ASP A 179 -7.64 14.02 0.71
CA ASP A 179 -8.90 14.00 1.45
C ASP A 179 -10.10 14.22 0.50
N TYR A 180 -10.45 13.17 -0.24
CA TYR A 180 -11.51 13.16 -1.24
C TYR A 180 -12.88 13.53 -0.66
N ARG A 181 -13.07 13.37 0.66
CA ARG A 181 -14.28 13.74 1.41
C ARG A 181 -14.54 15.25 1.36
N ARG A 182 -13.47 16.06 1.20
CA ARG A 182 -13.56 17.53 1.10
C ARG A 182 -14.40 17.96 -0.12
N VAL A 183 -14.33 17.23 -1.22
CA VAL A 183 -15.09 17.52 -2.42
C VAL A 183 -16.60 17.42 -2.14
N ALA A 184 -17.01 16.34 -1.45
CA ALA A 184 -18.41 16.13 -1.08
C ALA A 184 -18.90 17.15 -0.04
N LEU A 185 -18.10 17.43 1.00
CA LEU A 185 -18.50 18.28 2.11
C LEU A 185 -18.51 19.77 1.78
N TYR A 186 -17.54 20.26 1.01
CA TYR A 186 -17.33 21.69 0.80
C TYR A 186 -17.59 22.15 -0.64
N GLY A 187 -17.46 21.26 -1.64
CA GLY A 187 -17.46 21.65 -3.05
C GLY A 187 -16.14 22.31 -3.47
N ILE A 188 -15.88 22.29 -4.76
CA ILE A 188 -14.59 22.74 -5.31
C ILE A 188 -14.38 24.27 -5.19
N ASP A 189 -15.44 25.08 -5.33
CA ASP A 189 -15.29 26.53 -5.27
C ASP A 189 -14.80 26.99 -3.89
N HIS A 190 -15.31 26.37 -2.81
CA HIS A 190 -14.83 26.66 -1.47
C HIS A 190 -13.34 26.27 -1.30
N LEU A 191 -12.95 25.10 -1.81
CA LEU A 191 -11.55 24.64 -1.74
C LEU A 191 -10.61 25.57 -2.52
N ILE A 192 -11.02 26.08 -3.67
CA ILE A 192 -10.26 27.07 -4.45
C ILE A 192 -10.07 28.37 -3.64
N GLU A 193 -11.13 28.86 -3.01
CA GLU A 193 -11.04 30.10 -2.21
C GLU A 193 -10.10 29.94 -1.01
N GLU A 194 -10.12 28.80 -0.32
CA GLU A 194 -9.18 28.51 0.76
C GLU A 194 -7.73 28.44 0.25
N LYS A 195 -7.45 27.76 -0.87
CA LYS A 195 -6.13 27.74 -1.49
C LYS A 195 -5.65 29.13 -1.95
N LYS A 196 -6.54 30.01 -2.40
CA LYS A 196 -6.21 31.41 -2.71
C LYS A 196 -5.82 32.19 -1.45
N LYS A 197 -6.53 31.98 -0.34
CA LYS A 197 -6.19 32.59 0.97
C LYS A 197 -4.81 32.11 1.44
N ASP A 198 -4.56 30.80 1.38
CA ASP A 198 -3.27 30.23 1.73
C ASP A 198 -2.14 30.84 0.89
N LYS A 199 -2.34 30.93 -0.43
CA LYS A 199 -1.38 31.55 -1.34
C LYS A 199 -1.12 33.03 -1.01
N ALA A 200 -2.16 33.78 -0.63
CA ALA A 200 -2.02 35.18 -0.24
C ALA A 200 -1.22 35.34 1.05
N ASN A 201 -1.35 34.42 1.98
CA ASN A 201 -0.67 34.42 3.27
C ASN A 201 0.74 33.81 3.21
N CYS A 202 1.02 32.98 2.20
CA CYS A 202 2.29 32.30 2.05
C CYS A 202 3.41 33.27 1.66
N GLY A 203 4.45 33.35 2.50
CA GLY A 203 5.68 34.09 2.19
C GLY A 203 5.54 35.62 2.12
N CYS A 204 4.69 36.18 2.99
CA CYS A 204 4.62 37.64 3.15
C CYS A 204 5.97 38.17 3.63
N GLY A 205 6.86 38.54 2.69
CA GLY A 205 8.12 39.22 2.96
C GLY A 205 9.35 38.62 2.32
N GLU A 206 9.60 37.34 2.40
CA GLU A 206 10.84 36.72 1.90
C GLU A 206 10.59 35.56 0.92
N MET A 207 11.19 35.63 -0.27
CA MET A 207 11.11 34.62 -1.32
C MET A 207 12.28 33.63 -1.21
N THR A 208 12.25 32.75 -0.22
CA THR A 208 13.18 31.65 -0.14
C THR A 208 12.77 30.55 -1.15
N ASP A 209 13.66 29.60 -1.44
CA ASP A 209 13.39 28.48 -2.36
C ASP A 209 12.13 27.71 -1.95
N ASN A 210 11.96 27.46 -0.65
CA ASN A 210 10.78 26.78 -0.12
C ASN A 210 9.49 27.58 -0.32
N VAL A 211 9.52 28.91 -0.10
CA VAL A 211 8.37 29.80 -0.32
C VAL A 211 8.01 29.86 -1.81
N ILE A 212 8.99 30.00 -2.68
CA ILE A 212 8.77 30.03 -4.13
C ILE A 212 8.12 28.72 -4.58
N ARG A 213 8.67 27.59 -4.15
CA ARG A 213 8.14 26.28 -4.49
C ARG A 213 6.71 26.08 -3.98
N LEU A 214 6.44 26.42 -2.72
CA LEU A 214 5.08 26.30 -2.15
C LEU A 214 4.06 27.16 -2.90
N ARG A 215 4.42 28.37 -3.30
CA ARG A 215 3.53 29.25 -4.09
C ARG A 215 3.24 28.69 -5.48
N GLU A 216 4.23 28.06 -6.11
CA GLU A 216 4.07 27.34 -7.39
C GLU A 216 3.13 26.15 -7.21
N GLU A 217 3.36 25.30 -6.19
CA GLU A 217 2.52 24.15 -5.83
C GLU A 217 1.05 24.55 -5.62
N ILE A 218 0.77 25.60 -4.85
CA ILE A 218 -0.59 26.10 -4.65
C ILE A 218 -1.23 26.53 -5.98
N ALA A 219 -0.45 27.17 -6.88
CA ALA A 219 -0.98 27.57 -8.18
C ALA A 219 -1.35 26.35 -9.05
N GLU A 220 -0.56 25.28 -9.01
CA GLU A 220 -0.84 24.03 -9.70
C GLU A 220 -2.05 23.32 -9.09
N GLN A 221 -2.17 23.31 -7.75
CA GLN A 221 -3.33 22.76 -7.03
C GLN A 221 -4.63 23.46 -7.43
N ILE A 222 -4.63 24.81 -7.50
CA ILE A 222 -5.83 25.57 -7.93
C ILE A 222 -6.22 25.22 -9.37
N LYS A 223 -5.27 25.05 -10.29
CA LYS A 223 -5.56 24.60 -11.67
C LYS A 223 -6.19 23.21 -11.70
N CYS A 224 -5.68 22.28 -10.88
CA CYS A 224 -6.24 20.95 -10.77
C CYS A 224 -7.67 20.95 -10.22
N LEU A 225 -7.98 21.80 -9.23
CA LEU A 225 -9.34 21.97 -8.73
C LEU A 225 -10.28 22.49 -9.82
N GLU A 226 -9.86 23.48 -10.62
CA GLU A 226 -10.65 23.95 -11.78
C GLU A 226 -10.85 22.84 -12.82
N ASP A 227 -9.85 22.00 -13.05
CA ASP A 227 -9.99 20.88 -13.99
C ASP A 227 -10.86 19.76 -13.44
N MET A 228 -10.94 19.55 -12.10
CA MET A 228 -11.92 18.63 -11.49
C MET A 228 -13.36 19.07 -11.77
N LYS A 229 -13.67 20.36 -11.75
CA LYS A 229 -15.01 20.87 -12.13
C LYS A 229 -15.34 20.49 -13.57
N LYS A 230 -14.40 20.74 -14.51
CA LYS A 230 -14.57 20.38 -15.92
C LYS A 230 -14.74 18.87 -16.12
N LEU A 231 -14.02 18.04 -15.34
CA LEU A 231 -14.20 16.59 -15.35
C LEU A 231 -15.63 16.20 -14.99
N ALA A 232 -16.18 16.77 -13.92
CA ALA A 232 -17.54 16.49 -13.50
C ALA A 232 -18.57 16.99 -14.53
N GLU A 233 -18.34 18.15 -15.15
CA GLU A 233 -19.17 18.71 -16.22
C GLU A 233 -19.27 17.77 -17.45
N ILE A 234 -18.20 17.04 -17.79
CA ILE A 234 -18.19 16.02 -18.87
C ILE A 234 -19.29 14.96 -18.64
N TYR A 235 -19.55 14.63 -17.37
CA TYR A 235 -20.60 13.67 -16.94
C TYR A 235 -21.91 14.35 -16.53
N GLY A 236 -22.05 15.66 -16.72
CA GLY A 236 -23.25 16.41 -16.42
C GLY A 236 -23.47 16.79 -14.95
N TYR A 237 -22.39 16.77 -14.15
CA TYR A 237 -22.45 17.11 -12.72
C TYR A 237 -21.75 18.45 -12.43
N ASP A 238 -22.26 19.15 -11.40
CA ASP A 238 -21.71 20.41 -10.87
C ASP A 238 -21.17 20.17 -9.45
N ILE A 239 -19.85 19.96 -9.33
CA ILE A 239 -19.15 19.79 -8.05
C ILE A 239 -18.58 21.09 -7.49
N SER A 240 -18.95 22.24 -8.04
CA SER A 240 -18.56 23.56 -7.49
C SER A 240 -19.10 23.77 -6.08
N ARG A 241 -20.21 23.15 -5.75
CA ARG A 241 -20.98 23.21 -4.51
C ARG A 241 -20.86 21.91 -3.68
N PRO A 242 -21.18 21.92 -2.38
CA PRO A 242 -21.33 20.71 -1.57
C PRO A 242 -22.37 19.73 -2.13
N ALA A 243 -22.18 18.44 -1.79
CA ALA A 243 -23.15 17.39 -2.08
C ALA A 243 -24.45 17.60 -1.29
N THR A 244 -25.59 17.40 -1.94
CA THR A 244 -26.92 17.59 -1.35
C THR A 244 -27.56 16.32 -0.83
N ASN A 245 -27.12 15.15 -1.31
CA ASN A 245 -27.68 13.84 -0.99
C ASN A 245 -26.62 12.74 -1.04
N ALA A 246 -26.99 11.53 -0.65
CA ALA A 246 -26.14 10.35 -0.58
C ALA A 246 -25.43 10.04 -1.91
N LYS A 247 -26.16 10.04 -3.03
CA LYS A 247 -25.60 9.78 -4.36
C LYS A 247 -24.53 10.81 -4.73
N GLU A 248 -24.84 12.09 -4.54
CA GLU A 248 -23.86 13.16 -4.80
C GLU A 248 -22.64 13.04 -3.89
N ALA A 249 -22.80 12.67 -2.61
CA ALA A 249 -21.68 12.51 -1.72
C ALA A 249 -20.68 11.45 -2.21
N VAL A 250 -21.15 10.29 -2.64
CA VAL A 250 -20.30 9.25 -3.23
C VAL A 250 -19.69 9.72 -4.54
N GLN A 251 -20.48 10.33 -5.42
CA GLN A 251 -20.03 10.76 -6.74
C GLN A 251 -18.98 11.89 -6.67
N TRP A 252 -19.18 12.89 -5.79
CA TRP A 252 -18.22 13.99 -5.56
C TRP A 252 -16.89 13.48 -5.01
N LEU A 253 -16.94 12.62 -4.01
CA LEU A 253 -15.77 11.94 -3.46
C LEU A 253 -15.06 11.16 -4.56
N TYR A 254 -15.79 10.41 -5.37
CA TYR A 254 -15.22 9.65 -6.47
C TYR A 254 -14.59 10.54 -7.55
N PHE A 255 -15.16 11.69 -7.89
CA PHE A 255 -14.52 12.62 -8.83
C PHE A 255 -13.19 13.16 -8.32
N GLY A 256 -13.06 13.41 -7.02
CA GLY A 256 -11.77 13.74 -6.40
C GLY A 256 -10.74 12.62 -6.56
N TYR A 257 -11.13 11.40 -6.27
CA TYR A 257 -10.29 10.21 -6.47
C TYR A 257 -9.97 9.97 -7.95
N LEU A 258 -10.96 10.14 -8.84
CA LEU A 258 -10.80 9.97 -10.29
C LEU A 258 -9.78 10.96 -10.85
N ALA A 259 -9.78 12.20 -10.40
CA ALA A 259 -8.78 13.19 -10.79
C ALA A 259 -7.36 12.75 -10.39
N ALA A 260 -7.19 12.20 -9.20
CA ALA A 260 -5.93 11.65 -8.73
C ALA A 260 -5.43 10.51 -9.65
N ILE A 261 -6.24 9.50 -9.91
CA ILE A 261 -5.85 8.35 -10.75
C ILE A 261 -5.66 8.69 -12.23
N LYS A 262 -6.21 9.80 -12.70
CA LYS A 262 -5.96 10.31 -14.06
C LYS A 262 -4.60 10.99 -14.20
N THR A 263 -3.99 11.43 -13.12
CA THR A 263 -2.76 12.24 -13.13
C THR A 263 -1.58 11.57 -12.44
N GLN A 264 -1.82 10.50 -11.69
CA GLN A 264 -0.81 9.79 -10.91
C GLN A 264 -0.51 8.41 -11.52
N ASN A 265 0.72 7.95 -11.37
CA ASN A 265 1.16 6.59 -11.66
C ASN A 265 1.98 6.06 -10.48
N GLY A 266 1.43 6.24 -9.29
CA GLY A 266 2.08 5.86 -8.05
C GLY A 266 1.98 4.37 -7.74
N ALA A 267 2.74 3.96 -6.77
CA ALA A 267 2.65 2.63 -6.19
C ALA A 267 1.44 2.48 -5.26
N ALA A 268 0.75 3.58 -4.88
CA ALA A 268 -0.43 3.54 -4.04
C ALA A 268 -1.45 4.61 -4.46
N MET A 269 -2.67 4.17 -4.69
CA MET A 269 -3.83 5.01 -5.02
C MET A 269 -4.91 4.79 -3.95
N SER A 270 -4.54 5.02 -2.68
CA SER A 270 -5.39 4.77 -1.51
C SER A 270 -6.57 5.74 -1.45
N VAL A 271 -7.69 5.24 -0.99
CA VAL A 271 -8.96 5.98 -0.85
C VAL A 271 -9.10 6.57 0.56
N GLY A 272 -8.55 5.86 1.56
CA GLY A 272 -8.66 6.19 2.97
C GLY A 272 -9.98 5.76 3.61
N ARG A 273 -10.26 6.28 4.81
CA ARG A 273 -11.48 5.94 5.57
C ARG A 273 -12.64 6.82 5.14
N VAL A 274 -13.45 6.29 4.22
CA VAL A 274 -14.62 6.99 3.66
C VAL A 274 -15.94 6.43 4.16
N SER A 275 -15.96 5.24 4.75
CA SER A 275 -17.17 4.54 5.20
C SER A 275 -17.97 5.35 6.23
N THR A 276 -17.33 5.73 7.33
CA THR A 276 -17.96 6.52 8.42
C THR A 276 -18.43 7.89 7.92
N PHE A 277 -17.69 8.52 6.99
CA PHE A 277 -18.10 9.79 6.39
C PHE A 277 -19.36 9.66 5.52
N LEU A 278 -19.37 8.67 4.61
CA LEU A 278 -20.51 8.44 3.71
C LEU A 278 -21.75 7.98 4.47
N ASP A 279 -21.58 7.21 5.55
CA ASP A 279 -22.68 6.76 6.41
C ASP A 279 -23.55 7.92 6.93
N ILE A 280 -22.93 9.07 7.22
CA ILE A 280 -23.64 10.27 7.68
C ILE A 280 -24.67 10.74 6.65
N TYR A 281 -24.31 10.73 5.37
CA TYR A 281 -25.21 11.07 4.27
C TYR A 281 -26.27 9.98 4.06
N PHE A 282 -25.87 8.71 4.14
CA PHE A 282 -26.77 7.58 3.96
C PHE A 282 -27.84 7.56 5.06
N GLU A 283 -27.47 7.65 6.31
CA GLU A 283 -28.39 7.63 7.44
C GLU A 283 -29.33 8.84 7.43
N ARG A 284 -28.85 10.03 7.05
CA ARG A 284 -29.70 11.20 6.87
C ARG A 284 -30.76 10.96 5.80
N ASP A 285 -30.38 10.44 4.65
CA ASP A 285 -31.27 10.28 3.50
C ASP A 285 -32.22 9.08 3.67
N LEU A 286 -31.79 8.00 4.33
CA LEU A 286 -32.63 6.89 4.78
C LEU A 286 -33.72 7.38 5.74
N LYS A 287 -33.35 8.17 6.77
CA LYS A 287 -34.32 8.77 7.72
C LYS A 287 -35.33 9.68 7.05
N LYS A 288 -34.94 10.38 5.97
CA LYS A 288 -35.84 11.24 5.18
C LYS A 288 -36.69 10.46 4.15
N GLY A 289 -36.42 9.15 3.97
CA GLY A 289 -37.09 8.34 2.93
C GLY A 289 -36.70 8.73 1.50
N ILE A 290 -35.55 9.37 1.32
CA ILE A 290 -35.02 9.79 0.01
C ILE A 290 -34.36 8.60 -0.71
N ILE A 291 -33.78 7.68 0.02
CA ILE A 291 -33.09 6.50 -0.47
C ILE A 291 -33.49 5.27 0.35
N THR A 292 -33.43 4.10 -0.24
CA THR A 292 -33.65 2.81 0.40
C THR A 292 -32.30 2.14 0.74
N GLU A 293 -32.32 1.14 1.63
CA GLU A 293 -31.11 0.38 1.99
C GLU A 293 -30.48 -0.31 0.76
N GLN A 294 -31.33 -0.82 -0.14
CA GLN A 294 -30.85 -1.45 -1.38
C GLN A 294 -30.18 -0.45 -2.33
N GLU A 295 -30.69 0.78 -2.42
CA GLU A 295 -30.06 1.84 -3.22
C GLU A 295 -28.75 2.34 -2.58
N VAL A 296 -28.65 2.35 -1.25
CA VAL A 296 -27.39 2.65 -0.57
C VAL A 296 -26.34 1.58 -0.90
N GLN A 297 -26.71 0.29 -0.82
CA GLN A 297 -25.80 -0.79 -1.18
C GLN A 297 -25.37 -0.69 -2.67
N GLU A 298 -26.29 -0.33 -3.58
CA GLU A 298 -25.96 -0.10 -4.99
C GLU A 298 -24.90 1.00 -5.17
N LEU A 299 -25.00 2.12 -4.43
CA LEU A 299 -24.00 3.18 -4.47
C LEU A 299 -22.60 2.66 -4.05
N VAL A 300 -22.55 1.86 -2.99
CA VAL A 300 -21.31 1.26 -2.46
C VAL A 300 -20.74 0.23 -3.43
N ASP A 301 -21.57 -0.63 -4.00
CA ASP A 301 -21.18 -1.64 -5.00
C ASP A 301 -20.62 -0.97 -6.26
N HIS A 302 -21.30 0.05 -6.80
CA HIS A 302 -20.86 0.75 -8.01
C HIS A 302 -19.58 1.55 -7.76
N PHE A 303 -19.42 2.19 -6.60
CA PHE A 303 -18.16 2.82 -6.22
C PHE A 303 -17.02 1.80 -6.15
N THR A 304 -17.25 0.66 -5.53
CA THR A 304 -16.27 -0.44 -5.45
C THR A 304 -15.89 -0.99 -6.82
N MET A 305 -16.86 -1.13 -7.75
CA MET A 305 -16.56 -1.51 -9.15
C MET A 305 -15.57 -0.53 -9.80
N LYS A 306 -15.73 0.78 -9.57
CA LYS A 306 -14.83 1.80 -10.11
C LYS A 306 -13.41 1.62 -9.59
N LEU A 307 -13.23 1.29 -8.31
CA LEU A 307 -11.92 1.02 -7.74
C LEU A 307 -11.26 -0.24 -8.35
N ARG A 308 -12.06 -1.28 -8.64
CA ARG A 308 -11.59 -2.53 -9.28
C ARG A 308 -11.13 -2.36 -10.73
N MET A 309 -11.42 -1.22 -11.37
CA MET A 309 -11.07 -0.95 -12.78
C MET A 309 -9.80 -0.13 -12.96
N VAL A 310 -9.20 0.40 -11.90
CA VAL A 310 -8.00 1.26 -12.01
C VAL A 310 -6.83 0.45 -12.58
N LYS A 311 -6.27 0.92 -13.69
CA LYS A 311 -5.16 0.26 -14.40
C LYS A 311 -4.16 1.27 -14.96
N PHE A 312 -2.88 0.98 -14.80
CA PHE A 312 -1.81 1.76 -15.40
C PHE A 312 -1.01 0.94 -16.41
N ALA A 313 -0.41 1.60 -17.40
CA ALA A 313 0.54 0.99 -18.31
C ALA A 313 1.86 0.72 -17.58
N ARG A 314 2.22 -0.55 -17.38
CA ARG A 314 3.41 -0.98 -16.66
C ARG A 314 4.16 -2.07 -17.41
N ILE A 315 5.48 -2.11 -17.23
CA ILE A 315 6.36 -3.10 -17.86
C ILE A 315 6.37 -4.42 -17.07
N PRO A 316 6.68 -5.55 -17.69
CA PRO A 316 6.72 -6.85 -17.01
C PRO A 316 7.66 -6.90 -15.78
N SER A 317 8.78 -6.17 -15.81
CA SER A 317 9.69 -6.10 -14.67
C SER A 317 9.07 -5.41 -13.44
N TYR A 318 8.09 -4.53 -13.62
CA TYR A 318 7.31 -3.99 -12.51
C TYR A 318 6.48 -5.11 -11.85
N ASN A 319 5.85 -5.98 -12.66
CA ASN A 319 5.05 -7.09 -12.16
C ASN A 319 5.90 -8.20 -11.50
N GLN A 320 7.19 -8.27 -11.78
CA GLN A 320 8.11 -9.14 -11.02
C GLN A 320 8.34 -8.62 -9.59
N LEU A 321 8.35 -7.28 -9.41
CA LEU A 321 8.48 -6.66 -8.09
C LEU A 321 7.16 -6.66 -7.32
N PHE A 322 6.06 -6.31 -7.99
CA PHE A 322 4.74 -6.05 -7.43
C PHE A 322 3.71 -6.88 -8.16
N SER A 323 3.65 -8.16 -7.84
CA SER A 323 2.82 -9.14 -8.55
C SER A 323 1.34 -8.85 -8.46
N GLY A 324 0.60 -9.25 -9.50
CA GLY A 324 -0.84 -9.04 -9.60
C GLY A 324 -1.23 -7.65 -10.09
N ASP A 325 -0.27 -6.83 -10.54
CA ASP A 325 -0.52 -5.47 -11.06
C ASP A 325 -1.29 -4.57 -10.08
N PRO A 326 -0.89 -4.51 -8.78
CA PRO A 326 -1.65 -3.80 -7.77
C PRO A 326 -1.57 -2.29 -7.97
N VAL A 327 -2.66 -1.61 -7.62
CA VAL A 327 -2.71 -0.14 -7.49
C VAL A 327 -2.82 0.31 -6.05
N TRP A 328 -3.07 -0.64 -5.12
CA TRP A 328 -3.28 -0.40 -3.69
C TRP A 328 -4.32 0.69 -3.45
N ALA A 329 -5.51 0.50 -3.99
CA ALA A 329 -6.69 1.31 -3.69
C ALA A 329 -7.19 0.95 -2.29
N THR A 330 -6.37 1.25 -1.26
CA THR A 330 -6.67 0.89 0.13
C THR A 330 -7.84 1.71 0.63
N LEU A 331 -8.84 1.02 1.17
CA LEU A 331 -10.04 1.59 1.74
C LEU A 331 -10.20 1.08 3.16
N ASP A 332 -10.21 2.02 4.11
CA ASP A 332 -10.21 1.72 5.54
C ASP A 332 -11.62 1.76 6.09
N VAL A 333 -11.92 0.84 7.01
CA VAL A 333 -13.21 0.73 7.70
C VAL A 333 -13.02 0.60 9.20
N ALA A 334 -14.05 0.90 9.98
CA ALA A 334 -14.08 0.80 11.44
C ALA A 334 -13.12 1.75 12.17
N GLY A 335 -12.45 1.25 13.22
CA GLY A 335 -11.61 2.04 14.13
C GLY A 335 -12.36 2.58 15.33
N THR A 336 -11.65 3.35 16.16
CA THR A 336 -12.19 4.01 17.36
C THR A 336 -11.78 5.47 17.41
N GLY A 337 -12.62 6.32 17.99
CA GLY A 337 -12.28 7.72 18.26
C GLY A 337 -11.27 7.87 19.40
N VAL A 338 -10.62 9.03 19.49
CA VAL A 338 -9.73 9.35 20.62
C VAL A 338 -10.49 9.40 21.96
N ASP A 339 -11.80 9.58 21.90
CA ASP A 339 -12.71 9.53 23.06
C ASP A 339 -13.15 8.10 23.43
N GLY A 340 -12.66 7.09 22.69
CA GLY A 340 -12.93 5.68 22.91
C GLY A 340 -14.25 5.16 22.33
N ARG A 341 -15.05 6.00 21.65
CA ARG A 341 -16.25 5.51 20.95
C ARG A 341 -15.86 4.65 19.76
N SER A 342 -16.61 3.58 19.51
CA SER A 342 -16.50 2.84 18.26
C SER A 342 -16.86 3.75 17.08
N MET A 343 -16.08 3.70 16.01
CA MET A 343 -16.39 4.37 14.75
C MET A 343 -16.97 3.41 13.71
N VAL A 344 -17.33 2.19 14.13
CA VAL A 344 -18.09 1.26 13.30
C VAL A 344 -19.47 1.84 13.02
N THR A 345 -19.82 1.89 11.74
CA THR A 345 -21.12 2.30 11.21
C THR A 345 -21.70 1.20 10.33
N LYS A 346 -22.95 1.33 9.91
CA LYS A 346 -23.53 0.39 8.94
C LYS A 346 -22.74 0.33 7.62
N SER A 347 -22.11 1.44 7.24
CA SER A 347 -21.34 1.48 5.99
C SER A 347 -20.07 0.66 6.04
N ASP A 348 -19.52 0.38 7.21
CA ASP A 348 -18.38 -0.55 7.33
C ASP A 348 -18.83 -1.97 6.93
N PHE A 349 -19.98 -2.41 7.36
CA PHE A 349 -20.58 -3.67 6.90
C PHE A 349 -20.88 -3.64 5.38
N ARG A 350 -21.47 -2.54 4.86
CA ARG A 350 -21.79 -2.42 3.44
C ARG A 350 -20.57 -2.52 2.53
N PHE A 351 -19.43 -1.95 2.94
CA PHE A 351 -18.17 -2.09 2.18
C PHE A 351 -17.63 -3.53 2.20
N LEU A 352 -17.66 -4.21 3.34
CA LEU A 352 -17.27 -5.61 3.41
C LEU A 352 -18.21 -6.51 2.61
N HIS A 353 -19.52 -6.18 2.59
CA HIS A 353 -20.56 -6.91 1.86
C HIS A 353 -20.35 -6.88 0.34
N THR A 354 -19.59 -5.93 -0.20
CA THR A 354 -19.22 -5.92 -1.62
C THR A 354 -18.43 -7.18 -2.04
N LEU A 355 -17.77 -7.85 -1.09
CA LEU A 355 -17.07 -9.12 -1.32
C LEU A 355 -18.04 -10.30 -1.45
N GLU A 356 -19.24 -10.21 -0.91
CA GLU A 356 -20.32 -11.16 -1.10
C GLU A 356 -21.07 -10.84 -2.40
N ASN A 357 -21.50 -9.59 -2.61
CA ASN A 357 -22.25 -9.16 -3.79
C ASN A 357 -21.49 -9.34 -5.11
N MET A 358 -20.19 -9.15 -5.12
CA MET A 358 -19.34 -9.17 -6.33
C MET A 358 -18.19 -10.18 -6.26
N GLY A 359 -18.12 -10.97 -5.18
CA GLY A 359 -17.09 -11.96 -4.95
C GLY A 359 -15.72 -11.41 -4.53
N PRO A 360 -14.80 -12.30 -4.11
CA PRO A 360 -13.46 -11.96 -3.68
C PRO A 360 -12.70 -11.14 -4.71
N ALA A 361 -11.92 -10.17 -4.24
CA ALA A 361 -11.07 -9.35 -5.09
C ALA A 361 -9.88 -8.78 -4.31
N PRO A 362 -8.73 -8.57 -4.97
CA PRO A 362 -7.57 -7.93 -4.35
C PRO A 362 -7.76 -6.42 -4.15
N GLU A 363 -8.64 -5.78 -4.92
CA GLU A 363 -8.94 -4.34 -4.87
C GLU A 363 -10.45 -4.07 -4.71
N PRO A 364 -10.84 -3.06 -3.95
CA PRO A 364 -9.98 -2.26 -3.08
C PRO A 364 -9.32 -3.14 -2.02
N ASN A 365 -8.12 -2.73 -1.54
CA ASN A 365 -7.46 -3.37 -0.42
C ASN A 365 -8.21 -2.98 0.87
N LEU A 366 -9.25 -3.73 1.22
CA LEU A 366 -10.10 -3.46 2.37
C LEU A 366 -9.31 -3.69 3.66
N THR A 367 -9.26 -2.67 4.49
CA THR A 367 -8.47 -2.64 5.73
C THR A 367 -9.38 -2.34 6.91
N VAL A 368 -9.46 -3.26 7.86
CA VAL A 368 -10.15 -3.05 9.14
C VAL A 368 -9.18 -2.41 10.13
N LEU A 369 -9.49 -1.20 10.58
CA LEU A 369 -8.79 -0.55 11.69
C LEU A 369 -9.28 -1.20 12.98
N TYR A 370 -8.53 -2.21 13.44
CA TYR A 370 -8.98 -3.16 14.45
C TYR A 370 -8.65 -2.73 15.87
N SER A 371 -9.59 -2.95 16.77
CA SER A 371 -9.41 -2.91 18.22
C SER A 371 -10.25 -4.03 18.83
N SER A 372 -9.78 -4.67 19.89
CA SER A 372 -10.58 -5.65 20.63
C SER A 372 -11.89 -5.06 21.21
N ARG A 373 -11.96 -3.73 21.28
CA ARG A 373 -13.14 -2.97 21.75
C ARG A 373 -14.19 -2.68 20.68
N LEU A 374 -13.99 -3.09 19.45
CA LEU A 374 -15.01 -2.98 18.40
C LEU A 374 -16.23 -3.86 18.75
N PRO A 375 -17.44 -3.52 18.25
CA PRO A 375 -18.62 -4.36 18.44
C PRO A 375 -18.37 -5.81 18.01
N GLU A 376 -18.78 -6.77 18.85
CA GLU A 376 -18.54 -8.19 18.64
C GLU A 376 -19.14 -8.64 17.29
N ALA A 377 -20.36 -8.25 17.00
CA ALA A 377 -21.02 -8.59 15.74
C ALA A 377 -20.21 -8.12 14.50
N PHE A 378 -19.56 -6.96 14.58
CA PHE A 378 -18.69 -6.49 13.49
C PHE A 378 -17.40 -7.32 13.39
N LYS A 379 -16.77 -7.66 14.52
CA LYS A 379 -15.58 -8.52 14.53
C LYS A 379 -15.88 -9.89 13.93
N ASP A 380 -17.00 -10.49 14.33
CA ASP A 380 -17.46 -11.79 13.82
C ASP A 380 -17.73 -11.74 12.32
N TYR A 381 -18.43 -10.69 11.85
CA TYR A 381 -18.71 -10.48 10.44
C TYR A 381 -17.40 -10.34 9.62
N ALA A 382 -16.48 -9.48 10.06
CA ALA A 382 -15.19 -9.29 9.39
C ALA A 382 -14.34 -10.57 9.37
N ALA A 383 -14.32 -11.34 10.48
CA ALA A 383 -13.63 -12.61 10.55
C ALA A 383 -14.24 -13.64 9.57
N ARG A 384 -15.56 -13.75 9.48
CA ARG A 384 -16.27 -14.61 8.52
C ARG A 384 -15.86 -14.26 7.08
N ILE A 385 -15.96 -12.98 6.71
CA ILE A 385 -15.57 -12.52 5.36
C ILE A 385 -14.07 -12.80 5.08
N SER A 386 -13.19 -12.68 6.08
CA SER A 386 -11.77 -13.03 5.92
C SER A 386 -11.55 -14.53 5.67
N ILE A 387 -12.27 -15.40 6.40
CA ILE A 387 -12.20 -16.85 6.24
C ILE A 387 -12.65 -17.24 4.82
N ASP A 388 -13.73 -16.63 4.35
CA ASP A 388 -14.35 -16.98 3.07
C ASP A 388 -13.57 -16.45 1.86
N THR A 389 -12.95 -15.27 1.99
CA THR A 389 -12.47 -14.51 0.81
C THR A 389 -10.98 -14.23 0.78
N SER A 390 -10.29 -14.23 1.92
CA SER A 390 -8.89 -13.75 2.07
C SER A 390 -8.66 -12.36 1.46
N SER A 391 -9.68 -11.48 1.48
CA SER A 391 -9.65 -10.16 0.82
C SER A 391 -9.50 -8.99 1.78
N ILE A 392 -9.42 -9.24 3.10
CA ILE A 392 -9.36 -8.22 4.15
C ILE A 392 -8.01 -8.29 4.87
N GLN A 393 -7.49 -7.15 5.29
CA GLN A 393 -6.39 -7.05 6.26
C GLN A 393 -6.83 -6.30 7.51
N TYR A 394 -6.03 -6.43 8.56
CA TYR A 394 -6.27 -5.80 9.86
C TYR A 394 -5.07 -4.97 10.29
N GLU A 395 -5.34 -3.77 10.80
CA GLU A 395 -4.35 -2.85 11.35
C GLU A 395 -4.73 -2.47 12.77
N ASN A 396 -3.78 -2.42 13.68
CA ASN A 396 -4.02 -2.13 15.08
C ASN A 396 -4.33 -0.65 15.31
N ASP A 397 -5.61 -0.31 15.42
CA ASP A 397 -6.07 1.06 15.69
C ASP A 397 -5.53 1.60 17.02
N ASP A 398 -5.41 0.75 18.05
CA ASP A 398 -4.94 1.15 19.37
C ASP A 398 -3.44 1.47 19.41
N ALA A 399 -2.63 0.83 18.57
CA ALA A 399 -1.22 1.15 18.40
C ALA A 399 -0.99 2.39 17.53
N MET A 400 -1.86 2.62 16.54
CA MET A 400 -1.73 3.70 15.55
C MET A 400 -2.29 5.04 16.04
N LYS A 401 -3.42 5.01 16.70
CA LYS A 401 -4.14 6.22 17.15
C LYS A 401 -3.33 7.17 18.04
N PRO A 402 -2.47 6.71 18.97
CA PRO A 402 -1.61 7.61 19.74
C PRO A 402 -0.65 8.45 18.88
N VAL A 403 -0.28 7.96 17.70
CA VAL A 403 0.64 8.64 16.76
C VAL A 403 -0.11 9.51 15.76
N TRP A 404 -1.20 8.98 15.17
CA TRP A 404 -1.86 9.54 14.00
C TRP A 404 -3.21 10.21 14.32
N GLY A 405 -3.69 10.16 15.58
CA GLY A 405 -5.05 10.58 15.92
C GLY A 405 -6.10 9.56 15.40
N ASP A 406 -7.35 9.97 15.36
CA ASP A 406 -8.48 9.11 14.93
C ASP A 406 -8.97 9.38 13.49
N ASP A 407 -8.30 10.27 12.75
CA ASP A 407 -8.59 10.52 11.33
C ASP A 407 -7.33 10.30 10.48
N TYR A 408 -6.92 9.06 10.41
CA TYR A 408 -5.81 8.60 9.58
C TYR A 408 -6.30 7.62 8.51
N ALA A 409 -5.46 7.40 7.53
CA ALA A 409 -5.67 6.44 6.46
C ALA A 409 -4.44 5.56 6.27
N ILE A 410 -4.64 4.35 5.77
CA ILE A 410 -3.55 3.47 5.37
C ILE A 410 -3.13 3.81 3.95
N CYS A 411 -1.90 4.26 3.82
CA CYS A 411 -1.24 4.52 2.55
C CYS A 411 -0.63 3.23 2.00
N CYS A 412 -1.11 2.75 0.87
CA CYS A 412 -0.57 1.54 0.22
C CYS A 412 -0.95 0.26 0.99
N CYS A 413 0.01 -0.32 1.71
CA CYS A 413 -0.13 -1.62 2.35
C CYS A 413 -0.43 -1.51 3.84
N VAL A 414 0.47 -0.85 4.59
CA VAL A 414 0.51 -0.90 6.07
C VAL A 414 0.95 0.43 6.70
N SER A 415 1.16 1.47 5.92
CA SER A 415 1.66 2.76 6.42
C SER A 415 0.52 3.69 6.75
N ALA A 416 0.52 4.30 7.92
CA ALA A 416 -0.49 5.29 8.28
C ALA A 416 -0.07 6.72 7.96
N THR A 417 -1.06 7.59 7.71
CA THR A 417 -0.89 9.03 7.52
C THR A 417 -2.14 9.76 7.99
N GLN A 418 -2.01 10.95 8.59
CA GLN A 418 -3.18 11.78 8.92
C GLN A 418 -3.85 12.28 7.65
N THR A 419 -5.13 11.96 7.49
CA THR A 419 -5.88 12.28 6.26
C THR A 419 -5.94 13.79 6.04
N GLY A 420 -5.50 14.23 4.86
CA GLY A 420 -5.51 15.63 4.47
C GLY A 420 -4.44 16.51 5.12
N LYS A 421 -3.62 16.00 6.02
CA LYS A 421 -2.61 16.76 6.80
C LYS A 421 -1.19 16.30 6.60
N GLU A 422 -0.99 15.06 6.20
CA GLU A 422 0.32 14.45 6.03
C GLU A 422 0.46 13.76 4.68
N MET A 423 1.68 13.73 4.16
CA MET A 423 2.06 12.94 3.00
C MET A 423 3.35 12.16 3.28
N GLN A 424 3.56 11.07 2.56
CA GLN A 424 4.78 10.29 2.67
C GLN A 424 5.64 10.41 1.42
N PHE A 425 6.90 10.75 1.61
CA PHE A 425 7.92 10.56 0.59
C PHE A 425 8.26 9.07 0.51
N PHE A 426 7.68 8.38 -0.47
CA PHE A 426 7.86 6.94 -0.60
C PHE A 426 9.32 6.58 -0.85
N GLY A 427 9.83 5.65 -0.04
CA GLY A 427 11.13 5.04 -0.20
C GLY A 427 11.04 3.61 -0.70
N ALA A 428 12.16 3.06 -1.06
CA ALA A 428 12.37 1.69 -1.47
C ALA A 428 12.60 0.77 -0.25
N ARG A 429 13.34 -0.30 -0.46
CA ARG A 429 13.85 -1.17 0.61
C ARG A 429 15.35 -1.27 0.54
N ALA A 430 15.98 -1.19 1.71
CA ALA A 430 17.36 -1.59 1.92
C ALA A 430 17.40 -3.09 2.27
N ASN A 431 18.22 -3.86 1.55
CA ASN A 431 18.37 -5.29 1.79
C ASN A 431 19.42 -5.51 2.90
N LEU A 432 18.96 -5.67 4.14
CA LEU A 432 19.81 -5.87 5.31
C LEU A 432 20.53 -7.22 5.29
N ALA A 433 19.96 -8.24 4.65
CA ALA A 433 20.61 -9.53 4.45
C ALA A 433 21.87 -9.40 3.57
N LYS A 434 21.76 -8.65 2.46
CA LYS A 434 22.92 -8.33 1.62
C LYS A 434 23.94 -7.45 2.34
N CYS A 435 23.49 -6.51 3.15
CA CYS A 435 24.37 -5.69 3.98
C CYS A 435 25.21 -6.52 4.94
N LEU A 436 24.64 -7.57 5.56
CA LEU A 436 25.38 -8.51 6.40
C LEU A 436 26.45 -9.28 5.59
N LEU A 437 26.10 -9.73 4.38
CA LEU A 437 27.07 -10.39 3.49
C LEU A 437 28.18 -9.44 3.05
N TYR A 438 27.87 -8.16 2.82
CA TYR A 438 28.88 -7.14 2.53
C TYR A 438 29.82 -6.89 3.73
N ALA A 439 29.28 -6.91 4.95
CA ALA A 439 30.09 -6.81 6.15
C ALA A 439 31.09 -7.97 6.27
N ILE A 440 30.65 -9.19 5.95
CA ILE A 440 31.49 -10.39 5.93
C ILE A 440 32.57 -10.32 4.82
N ASN A 441 32.17 -9.82 3.63
CA ASN A 441 33.01 -9.79 2.44
C ASN A 441 33.80 -8.46 2.22
N GLY A 442 33.78 -7.54 3.20
CA GLY A 442 34.52 -6.26 3.08
C GLY A 442 33.96 -5.34 2.00
N GLY A 443 32.61 -5.30 1.80
CA GLY A 443 31.93 -4.46 0.82
C GLY A 443 31.82 -5.06 -0.59
N VAL A 444 32.31 -6.29 -0.79
CA VAL A 444 32.21 -6.99 -2.08
C VAL A 444 30.86 -7.69 -2.18
N ASP A 445 30.18 -7.50 -3.31
CA ASP A 445 28.93 -8.20 -3.63
C ASP A 445 29.19 -9.68 -3.88
N GLU A 446 28.53 -10.53 -3.13
CA GLU A 446 28.75 -11.98 -3.11
C GLU A 446 28.28 -12.68 -4.40
N LYS A 447 27.41 -12.04 -5.19
CA LYS A 447 26.90 -12.59 -6.47
C LYS A 447 27.75 -12.14 -7.65
N THR A 448 28.10 -10.86 -7.71
CA THR A 448 28.78 -10.25 -8.87
C THR A 448 30.32 -10.15 -8.68
N GLY A 449 30.81 -10.24 -7.46
CA GLY A 449 32.23 -10.02 -7.16
C GLY A 449 32.66 -8.56 -7.26
N GLN A 450 31.73 -7.61 -7.42
CA GLN A 450 32.05 -6.18 -7.52
C GLN A 450 32.22 -5.55 -6.13
N GLN A 451 33.16 -4.63 -6.00
CA GLN A 451 33.23 -3.74 -4.85
C GLN A 451 32.08 -2.73 -4.94
N VAL A 452 31.05 -2.93 -4.15
CA VAL A 452 29.83 -2.09 -4.11
C VAL A 452 29.84 -1.21 -2.87
N GLY A 453 30.02 -1.79 -1.69
CA GLY A 453 30.20 -1.07 -0.44
C GLY A 453 31.64 -0.55 -0.25
N PRO A 454 31.92 0.17 0.85
CA PRO A 454 33.25 0.59 1.21
C PRO A 454 34.19 -0.62 1.34
N ASP A 455 35.48 -0.42 0.99
CA ASP A 455 36.50 -1.44 1.15
C ASP A 455 36.88 -1.59 2.64
N TYR A 456 35.97 -2.19 3.39
CA TYR A 456 36.28 -2.66 4.75
C TYR A 456 36.87 -4.04 4.65
N LYS A 457 37.99 -4.28 5.33
CA LYS A 457 38.66 -5.59 5.27
C LYS A 457 37.70 -6.74 5.52
N PRO A 458 37.65 -7.77 4.66
CA PRO A 458 36.75 -8.90 4.85
C PRO A 458 37.10 -9.70 6.10
N ILE A 459 36.16 -10.45 6.65
CA ILE A 459 36.40 -11.47 7.67
C ILE A 459 37.06 -12.64 6.96
N THR A 460 38.24 -13.05 7.45
CA THR A 460 39.04 -14.14 6.82
C THR A 460 39.10 -15.42 7.66
N SER A 461 38.60 -15.38 8.90
CA SER A 461 38.51 -16.54 9.80
C SER A 461 37.66 -17.67 9.18
N GLU A 462 38.02 -18.92 9.52
CA GLU A 462 37.25 -20.10 9.08
C GLU A 462 35.85 -20.13 9.67
N TYR A 463 35.72 -19.74 10.94
CA TYR A 463 34.45 -19.60 11.66
C TYR A 463 34.16 -18.13 11.94
N LEU A 464 32.88 -17.73 11.89
CA LEU A 464 32.47 -16.38 12.23
C LEU A 464 32.49 -16.16 13.73
N ASP A 465 33.09 -15.04 14.14
CA ASP A 465 33.03 -14.51 15.51
C ASP A 465 31.93 -13.48 15.62
N TYR A 466 31.07 -13.60 16.64
CA TYR A 466 29.88 -12.76 16.78
C TYR A 466 30.26 -11.27 16.95
N ASP A 467 31.23 -10.95 17.79
CA ASP A 467 31.60 -9.57 18.09
C ASP A 467 32.23 -8.91 16.86
N GLU A 468 33.10 -9.64 16.12
CA GLU A 468 33.70 -9.16 14.87
C GLU A 468 32.63 -8.90 13.80
N VAL A 469 31.66 -9.81 13.64
CA VAL A 469 30.55 -9.64 12.69
C VAL A 469 29.70 -8.43 13.07
N MET A 470 29.36 -8.26 14.35
CA MET A 470 28.56 -7.13 14.82
C MET A 470 29.25 -5.79 14.58
N GLU A 471 30.55 -5.67 14.87
CA GLU A 471 31.30 -4.44 14.61
C GLU A 471 31.30 -4.07 13.12
N LYS A 472 31.56 -5.04 12.25
CA LYS A 472 31.60 -4.81 10.79
C LYS A 472 30.22 -4.55 10.22
N TYR A 473 29.20 -5.22 10.72
CA TYR A 473 27.81 -5.02 10.27
C TYR A 473 27.29 -3.64 10.66
N ASP A 474 27.57 -3.18 11.85
CA ASP A 474 27.21 -1.84 12.31
C ASP A 474 27.80 -0.75 11.40
N LYS A 475 29.11 -0.85 11.08
CA LYS A 475 29.77 0.07 10.14
C LYS A 475 29.23 -0.01 8.72
N MET A 476 28.87 -1.21 8.25
CA MET A 476 28.29 -1.38 6.91
C MET A 476 26.87 -0.80 6.84
N MET A 477 26.09 -0.88 7.92
CA MET A 477 24.79 -0.21 8.01
C MET A 477 24.91 1.32 7.98
N ASP A 478 25.94 1.94 8.58
CA ASP A 478 26.16 3.38 8.47
C ASP A 478 26.30 3.82 7.01
N TRP A 479 27.11 3.10 6.23
CA TRP A 479 27.24 3.36 4.80
C TRP A 479 25.94 3.13 4.03
N LEU A 480 25.23 2.03 4.33
CA LEU A 480 23.99 1.69 3.63
C LEU A 480 22.93 2.77 3.86
N VAL A 481 22.79 3.24 5.10
CA VAL A 481 21.81 4.28 5.46
C VAL A 481 22.17 5.61 4.78
N ASP A 482 23.46 5.99 4.76
CA ASP A 482 23.91 7.22 4.09
C ASP A 482 23.57 7.20 2.60
N ILE A 483 23.97 6.17 1.85
CA ILE A 483 23.67 6.08 0.41
C ILE A 483 22.17 5.95 0.14
N TYR A 484 21.39 5.31 1.04
CA TYR A 484 19.96 5.14 0.92
C TYR A 484 19.23 6.49 1.05
N VAL A 485 19.51 7.26 2.11
CA VAL A 485 18.90 8.58 2.33
C VAL A 485 19.24 9.54 1.19
N ASN A 486 20.52 9.59 0.78
CA ASN A 486 20.96 10.47 -0.30
C ASN A 486 20.30 10.11 -1.65
N THR A 487 20.15 8.81 -1.93
CA THR A 487 19.43 8.34 -3.13
C THR A 487 17.97 8.78 -3.12
N LEU A 488 17.28 8.61 -1.99
CA LEU A 488 15.88 9.01 -1.86
C LEU A 488 15.70 10.53 -1.89
N ASN A 489 16.58 11.31 -1.26
CA ASN A 489 16.56 12.79 -1.34
C ASN A 489 16.58 13.27 -2.80
N LEU A 490 17.47 12.70 -3.61
CA LEU A 490 17.55 13.00 -5.03
C LEU A 490 16.25 12.65 -5.77
N ILE A 491 15.71 11.46 -5.53
CA ILE A 491 14.47 11.00 -6.18
C ILE A 491 13.30 11.89 -5.81
N GLN A 492 13.11 12.21 -4.52
CA GLN A 492 11.98 13.02 -4.05
C GLN A 492 12.05 14.46 -4.57
N TYR A 493 13.25 15.03 -4.65
CA TYR A 493 13.45 16.33 -5.29
C TYR A 493 13.02 16.32 -6.76
N MET A 494 13.37 15.26 -7.50
CA MET A 494 13.02 15.15 -8.93
C MET A 494 11.53 14.92 -9.16
N HIS A 495 10.85 14.23 -8.23
CA HIS A 495 9.39 14.14 -8.25
C HIS A 495 8.74 15.51 -8.11
N ASP A 496 9.06 16.26 -7.08
CA ASP A 496 8.49 17.58 -6.85
C ASP A 496 8.72 18.51 -8.04
N LYS A 497 9.84 18.35 -8.74
CA LYS A 497 10.22 19.23 -9.85
C LYS A 497 9.58 18.86 -11.19
N TYR A 498 9.40 17.59 -11.48
CA TYR A 498 9.03 17.12 -12.82
C TYR A 498 7.73 16.30 -12.87
N TYR A 499 7.23 15.87 -11.72
CA TYR A 499 6.03 15.03 -11.62
C TYR A 499 5.27 15.28 -10.30
N TYR A 500 4.93 16.54 -10.05
CA TYR A 500 4.22 16.94 -8.84
C TYR A 500 2.76 16.47 -8.85
N GLU A 501 2.29 15.92 -7.75
CA GLU A 501 0.98 15.30 -7.61
C GLU A 501 -0.11 16.31 -7.19
N ALA A 502 -0.28 17.37 -8.00
CA ALA A 502 -1.13 18.50 -7.68
C ALA A 502 -2.61 18.15 -7.44
N ALA A 503 -3.14 17.14 -8.11
CA ALA A 503 -4.55 16.75 -7.96
C ALA A 503 -4.84 16.20 -6.55
N GLU A 504 -4.01 15.30 -6.04
CA GLU A 504 -4.16 14.78 -4.67
C GLU A 504 -3.87 15.84 -3.63
N LEU A 505 -2.77 16.58 -3.79
CA LEU A 505 -2.32 17.61 -2.85
C LEU A 505 -3.26 18.84 -2.82
N SER A 506 -4.06 19.06 -3.87
CA SER A 506 -5.10 20.10 -3.86
C SER A 506 -6.22 19.82 -2.84
N LEU A 507 -6.40 18.56 -2.47
CA LEU A 507 -7.39 18.10 -1.48
C LEU A 507 -6.79 17.92 -0.08
N MET A 508 -5.63 18.49 0.17
CA MET A 508 -4.92 18.44 1.46
C MET A 508 -4.66 19.84 1.99
N ASP A 509 -4.25 19.94 3.24
CA ASP A 509 -3.79 21.21 3.82
C ASP A 509 -2.56 21.71 3.07
N THR A 510 -2.36 23.03 3.07
CA THR A 510 -1.22 23.61 2.38
C THR A 510 0.09 23.41 3.14
N ASP A 511 0.04 23.50 4.46
CA ASP A 511 1.17 23.23 5.35
C ASP A 511 1.13 21.77 5.81
N LEU A 512 1.74 20.90 4.99
CA LEU A 512 1.74 19.45 5.21
C LEU A 512 2.93 19.02 6.08
N LYS A 513 2.66 18.16 7.06
CA LYS A 513 3.69 17.32 7.64
C LYS A 513 4.14 16.27 6.59
N ARG A 514 5.44 16.04 6.51
CA ARG A 514 6.04 15.08 5.58
C ARG A 514 6.79 14.02 6.34
N THR A 515 6.52 12.74 6.03
CA THR A 515 7.33 11.63 6.48
C THR A 515 8.24 11.16 5.35
N PHE A 516 9.42 10.66 5.73
CA PHE A 516 10.41 10.09 4.83
C PHE A 516 10.39 8.59 5.00
N ALA A 517 9.50 7.95 4.24
CA ALA A 517 9.26 6.53 4.35
C ALA A 517 10.43 5.71 3.80
N THR A 518 11.05 4.91 4.66
CA THR A 518 12.07 3.93 4.30
C THR A 518 11.54 2.51 4.51
N GLY A 519 12.34 1.51 4.21
CA GLY A 519 11.96 0.12 4.46
C GLY A 519 13.15 -0.81 4.43
N ILE A 520 13.00 -1.93 5.13
CA ILE A 520 14.02 -2.97 5.24
C ILE A 520 13.50 -4.31 4.73
N ALA A 521 14.39 -5.09 4.12
CA ALA A 521 14.14 -6.45 3.66
C ALA A 521 15.18 -7.41 4.26
N GLY A 522 14.80 -8.67 4.43
CA GLY A 522 15.66 -9.70 4.99
C GLY A 522 15.72 -9.71 6.51
N PHE A 523 14.76 -9.11 7.18
CA PHE A 523 14.71 -8.93 8.62
C PHE A 523 14.92 -10.24 9.39
N SER A 524 14.07 -11.24 9.19
CA SER A 524 14.14 -12.54 9.88
C SER A 524 15.42 -13.33 9.55
N HIS A 525 15.92 -13.25 8.31
CA HIS A 525 17.16 -13.92 7.92
C HIS A 525 18.39 -13.30 8.59
N VAL A 526 18.39 -11.99 8.84
CA VAL A 526 19.45 -11.34 9.62
C VAL A 526 19.38 -11.77 11.07
N ILE A 527 18.18 -11.80 11.66
CA ILE A 527 17.97 -12.27 13.04
C ILE A 527 18.51 -13.69 13.21
N ASP A 528 18.06 -14.61 12.36
CA ASP A 528 18.45 -16.03 12.42
C ASP A 528 19.96 -16.22 12.13
N SER A 529 20.53 -15.41 11.22
CA SER A 529 21.97 -15.45 10.92
C SER A 529 22.82 -15.00 12.11
N LEU A 530 22.45 -13.89 12.74
CA LEU A 530 23.16 -13.39 13.93
C LEU A 530 22.97 -14.34 15.12
N SER A 531 21.78 -14.94 15.26
CA SER A 531 21.52 -15.97 16.25
C SER A 531 22.39 -17.22 16.02
N ALA A 532 22.49 -17.69 14.77
CA ALA A 532 23.34 -18.83 14.42
C ALA A 532 24.82 -18.56 14.76
N ILE A 533 25.32 -17.36 14.41
CA ILE A 533 26.71 -16.96 14.71
C ILE A 533 26.95 -16.88 16.22
N LYS A 534 25.96 -16.44 17.00
CA LYS A 534 26.05 -16.27 18.46
C LYS A 534 25.98 -17.58 19.24
N TYR A 535 25.10 -18.49 18.82
CA TYR A 535 24.73 -19.67 19.61
C TYR A 535 25.18 -21.01 19.01
N ALA A 536 25.58 -21.03 17.74
CA ALA A 536 26.16 -22.19 17.06
C ALA A 536 27.56 -21.89 16.55
N LYS A 537 28.13 -22.79 15.75
CA LYS A 537 29.39 -22.54 15.02
C LYS A 537 29.07 -22.42 13.54
N VAL A 538 29.40 -21.29 12.95
CA VAL A 538 29.18 -21.01 11.53
C VAL A 538 30.49 -20.98 10.80
N LYS A 539 30.77 -22.01 9.98
CA LYS A 539 31.92 -22.11 9.11
C LYS A 539 31.63 -21.46 7.77
N VAL A 540 32.55 -20.63 7.28
CA VAL A 540 32.41 -19.91 6.01
C VAL A 540 33.07 -20.69 4.88
N ILE A 541 32.28 -20.99 3.85
CA ILE A 541 32.77 -21.60 2.60
C ILE A 541 33.04 -20.49 1.59
N ARG A 542 34.28 -20.30 1.18
CA ARG A 542 34.73 -19.24 0.28
C ARG A 542 35.14 -19.78 -1.08
N ASP A 543 34.98 -18.93 -2.10
CA ASP A 543 35.53 -19.18 -3.42
C ASP A 543 37.03 -18.85 -3.48
N GLU A 544 37.62 -19.02 -4.66
CA GLU A 544 39.06 -18.76 -4.94
C GLU A 544 39.48 -17.30 -4.73
N ASN A 545 38.51 -16.37 -4.73
CA ASN A 545 38.74 -14.95 -4.47
C ASN A 545 38.54 -14.58 -2.99
N GLY A 546 38.25 -15.56 -2.13
CA GLY A 546 37.97 -15.36 -0.70
C GLY A 546 36.58 -14.86 -0.38
N ILE A 547 35.64 -14.81 -1.34
CA ILE A 547 34.26 -14.37 -1.16
C ILE A 547 33.45 -15.50 -0.54
N ALA A 548 32.73 -15.22 0.54
CA ALA A 548 31.79 -16.17 1.16
C ALA A 548 30.66 -16.54 0.20
N LYS A 549 30.51 -17.82 -0.09
CA LYS A 549 29.54 -18.39 -1.03
C LYS A 549 28.51 -19.29 -0.36
N ASP A 550 28.86 -19.94 0.75
CA ASP A 550 27.96 -20.78 1.53
C ASP A 550 28.43 -20.84 3.00
N PHE A 551 27.59 -21.39 3.86
CA PHE A 551 27.87 -21.52 5.29
C PHE A 551 27.46 -22.92 5.77
N GLU A 552 28.30 -23.52 6.60
CA GLU A 552 28.04 -24.78 7.32
C GLU A 552 27.81 -24.44 8.80
N ILE A 553 26.68 -24.94 9.34
CA ILE A 553 26.28 -24.64 10.72
C ILE A 553 26.41 -25.91 11.55
N GLU A 554 27.17 -25.86 12.63
CA GLU A 554 27.30 -26.92 13.61
C GLU A 554 26.64 -26.51 14.92
N GLY A 555 25.60 -27.27 15.32
CA GLY A 555 24.80 -27.03 16.53
C GLY A 555 23.45 -26.38 16.25
N ASP A 556 22.64 -26.29 17.30
CA ASP A 556 21.33 -25.68 17.27
C ASP A 556 21.40 -24.20 17.75
N PHE A 557 20.48 -23.38 17.26
CA PHE A 557 20.36 -21.99 17.65
C PHE A 557 18.89 -21.56 17.69
N PRO A 558 18.52 -20.58 18.56
CA PRO A 558 17.16 -20.06 18.60
C PRO A 558 16.82 -19.33 17.29
N ARG A 559 15.60 -19.57 16.80
CA ARG A 559 15.09 -18.94 15.58
C ARG A 559 13.91 -18.03 15.89
N TYR A 560 13.86 -16.92 15.20
CA TYR A 560 12.77 -15.97 15.26
C TYR A 560 11.44 -16.63 14.84
N GLY A 561 10.34 -16.29 15.52
CA GLY A 561 9.01 -16.87 15.30
C GLY A 561 8.66 -18.06 16.19
N ASN A 562 9.37 -18.23 17.32
CA ASN A 562 9.11 -19.28 18.29
C ASN A 562 8.97 -18.78 19.74
N ASP A 563 8.74 -17.46 19.90
CA ASP A 563 8.63 -16.77 21.20
C ASP A 563 9.89 -16.95 22.08
N ASP A 564 11.06 -16.87 21.45
CA ASP A 564 12.36 -17.00 22.11
C ASP A 564 13.10 -15.65 22.12
N ASP A 565 13.17 -15.02 23.29
CA ASP A 565 13.78 -13.70 23.47
C ASP A 565 15.24 -13.63 22.97
N ARG A 566 15.97 -14.76 22.96
CA ARG A 566 17.35 -14.80 22.45
C ARG A 566 17.44 -14.46 20.96
N ALA A 567 16.42 -14.79 20.18
CA ALA A 567 16.29 -14.42 18.78
C ALA A 567 15.51 -13.10 18.61
N ASP A 568 14.39 -12.93 19.32
CA ASP A 568 13.47 -11.81 19.15
C ASP A 568 14.15 -10.47 19.53
N ASP A 569 14.99 -10.44 20.58
CA ASP A 569 15.76 -9.26 21.00
C ASP A 569 16.77 -8.80 19.92
N ILE A 570 17.27 -9.70 19.08
CA ILE A 570 18.12 -9.34 17.92
C ILE A 570 17.30 -8.54 16.91
N GLY A 571 16.04 -8.90 16.71
CA GLY A 571 15.12 -8.16 15.82
C GLY A 571 14.85 -6.74 16.34
N VAL A 572 14.59 -6.60 17.63
CA VAL A 572 14.40 -5.28 18.26
C VAL A 572 15.65 -4.42 18.11
N TRP A 573 16.84 -4.97 18.42
CA TRP A 573 18.11 -4.29 18.21
C TRP A 573 18.33 -3.84 16.77
N LEU A 574 18.05 -4.72 15.80
CA LEU A 574 18.25 -4.44 14.39
C LEU A 574 17.40 -3.26 13.92
N LEU A 575 16.10 -3.24 14.29
CA LEU A 575 15.18 -2.17 13.94
C LEU A 575 15.60 -0.83 14.58
N GLN A 576 15.88 -0.83 15.88
CA GLN A 576 16.30 0.38 16.61
C GLN A 576 17.59 0.95 16.06
N THR A 577 18.60 0.09 15.82
CA THR A 577 19.89 0.51 15.27
C THR A 577 19.73 1.14 13.89
N PHE A 578 18.92 0.54 13.02
CA PHE A 578 18.68 1.08 11.68
C PHE A 578 18.00 2.46 11.75
N MET A 579 16.98 2.62 12.60
CA MET A 579 16.30 3.89 12.77
C MET A 579 17.18 4.96 13.40
N ASP A 580 17.99 4.63 14.41
CA ASP A 580 18.93 5.58 15.02
C ASP A 580 19.96 6.10 14.03
N LYS A 581 20.35 5.26 13.06
CA LYS A 581 21.24 5.67 11.97
C LYS A 581 20.50 6.60 10.99
N LEU A 582 19.26 6.28 10.60
CA LEU A 582 18.43 7.12 9.71
C LEU A 582 18.24 8.53 10.27
N LYS A 583 17.92 8.65 11.56
CA LYS A 583 17.66 9.94 12.23
C LYS A 583 18.87 10.91 12.24
N LYS A 584 20.08 10.43 11.92
CA LYS A 584 21.29 11.27 11.84
C LYS A 584 21.41 12.04 10.53
N HIS A 585 20.62 11.70 9.52
CA HIS A 585 20.76 12.25 8.16
C HIS A 585 19.73 13.34 7.89
N HIS A 586 20.13 14.32 7.07
CA HIS A 586 19.21 15.30 6.51
C HIS A 586 18.33 14.65 5.45
N THR A 587 17.03 14.85 5.56
CA THR A 587 16.02 14.36 4.62
C THR A 587 15.43 15.51 3.80
N TYR A 588 15.00 15.20 2.58
CA TYR A 588 14.42 16.19 1.68
C TYR A 588 13.22 16.89 2.35
N ARG A 589 13.23 18.25 2.32
CA ARG A 589 12.23 19.13 2.94
C ARG A 589 12.04 18.88 4.46
N ASP A 590 13.11 18.51 5.13
CA ASP A 590 13.12 18.23 6.58
C ASP A 590 12.04 17.22 7.02
N SER A 591 11.72 16.26 6.15
CA SER A 591 10.72 15.22 6.42
C SER A 591 11.17 14.27 7.52
N GLU A 592 10.23 13.79 8.33
CA GLU A 592 10.50 12.90 9.47
C GLU A 592 10.80 11.47 8.98
N PRO A 593 11.97 10.89 9.29
CA PRO A 593 12.29 9.53 8.89
C PRO A 593 11.37 8.50 9.56
N THR A 594 10.81 7.61 8.76
CA THR A 594 10.08 6.42 9.19
C THR A 594 10.63 5.18 8.51
N THR A 595 10.36 3.99 9.03
CA THR A 595 10.73 2.73 8.37
C THR A 595 9.61 1.72 8.43
N SER A 596 9.63 0.79 7.49
CA SER A 596 8.74 -0.38 7.45
C SER A 596 9.53 -1.70 7.41
N ILE A 597 8.94 -2.74 7.98
CA ILE A 597 9.37 -4.13 7.76
C ILE A 597 8.35 -4.75 6.80
N LEU A 598 8.57 -4.52 5.50
CA LEU A 598 7.62 -4.88 4.45
C LEU A 598 8.37 -5.15 3.15
N THR A 599 8.13 -6.30 2.51
CA THR A 599 8.77 -6.66 1.23
C THR A 599 7.82 -6.73 0.05
N ILE A 600 6.50 -6.81 0.30
CA ILE A 600 5.52 -7.12 -0.75
C ILE A 600 5.88 -8.50 -1.35
N THR A 601 5.63 -8.77 -2.63
CA THR A 601 6.11 -9.96 -3.34
C THR A 601 7.55 -9.82 -3.85
N SER A 602 8.18 -8.68 -3.59
CA SER A 602 9.58 -8.43 -3.97
C SER A 602 10.60 -9.27 -3.19
N ASN A 603 10.16 -9.97 -2.12
CA ASN A 603 10.98 -10.92 -1.37
C ASN A 603 11.64 -11.98 -2.28
N VAL A 604 10.97 -12.41 -3.35
CA VAL A 604 11.52 -13.31 -4.37
C VAL A 604 12.67 -12.64 -5.14
N VAL A 605 12.48 -11.40 -5.57
CA VAL A 605 13.51 -10.62 -6.30
C VAL A 605 14.71 -10.34 -5.42
N TYR A 606 14.48 -9.95 -4.15
CA TYR A 606 15.56 -9.75 -3.18
C TYR A 606 16.34 -11.04 -2.94
N GLY A 607 15.64 -12.16 -2.76
CA GLY A 607 16.24 -13.47 -2.56
C GLY A 607 17.12 -13.89 -3.72
N LYS A 608 16.66 -13.73 -4.97
CA LYS A 608 17.45 -14.01 -6.18
C LYS A 608 18.77 -13.21 -6.23
N ALA A 609 18.75 -11.99 -5.73
CA ALA A 609 19.92 -11.11 -5.69
C ALA A 609 20.83 -11.36 -4.50
N THR A 610 20.42 -12.17 -3.51
CA THR A 610 21.15 -12.40 -2.25
C THR A 610 21.81 -13.78 -2.26
N GLY A 611 23.06 -13.87 -1.83
CA GLY A 611 23.84 -15.10 -1.64
C GLY A 611 23.30 -15.99 -0.53
N ALA A 612 23.98 -17.10 -0.23
CA ALA A 612 23.65 -17.92 0.94
C ALA A 612 23.89 -17.13 2.24
N MET A 613 23.15 -17.47 3.28
CA MET A 613 23.15 -16.78 4.57
C MET A 613 23.61 -17.69 5.71
N PRO A 614 24.18 -17.12 6.79
CA PRO A 614 24.59 -17.87 7.98
C PRO A 614 23.47 -18.63 8.72
N ASP A 615 22.19 -18.34 8.44
CA ASP A 615 21.02 -19.05 8.98
C ASP A 615 20.71 -20.37 8.26
N GLY A 616 21.45 -20.68 7.18
CA GLY A 616 21.29 -21.86 6.34
C GLY A 616 20.49 -21.64 5.05
N ARG A 617 19.93 -20.44 4.82
CA ARG A 617 19.26 -20.07 3.55
C ARG A 617 20.28 -20.17 2.40
N LYS A 618 19.87 -20.80 1.30
CA LYS A 618 20.71 -20.96 0.12
C LYS A 618 20.65 -19.77 -0.84
N ALA A 619 21.71 -19.60 -1.61
CA ALA A 619 21.81 -18.50 -2.58
C ALA A 619 20.65 -18.53 -3.59
N GLY A 620 19.95 -17.42 -3.73
CA GLY A 620 18.87 -17.27 -4.70
C GLY A 620 17.49 -17.71 -4.21
N GLU A 621 17.38 -18.37 -3.06
CA GLU A 621 16.08 -18.63 -2.44
C GLU A 621 15.36 -17.32 -2.05
N PRO A 622 14.01 -17.27 -2.07
CA PRO A 622 13.29 -16.10 -1.60
C PRO A 622 13.68 -15.69 -0.17
N LEU A 623 13.68 -14.39 0.12
CA LEU A 623 13.67 -13.93 1.51
C LEU A 623 12.27 -14.08 2.08
N SER A 624 12.14 -14.14 3.41
CA SER A 624 10.82 -14.14 4.05
C SER A 624 10.11 -12.81 3.82
N PRO A 625 8.78 -12.80 3.61
CA PRO A 625 8.05 -11.58 3.36
C PRO A 625 7.85 -10.77 4.65
N GLY A 626 8.14 -9.47 4.59
CA GLY A 626 7.92 -8.55 5.70
C GLY A 626 8.63 -8.98 6.97
N ALA A 627 7.89 -9.00 8.07
CA ALA A 627 8.36 -9.42 9.39
C ALA A 627 8.10 -10.91 9.68
N ASN A 628 7.59 -11.67 8.70
CA ASN A 628 7.37 -13.11 8.89
C ASN A 628 8.68 -13.84 9.21
N PRO A 629 8.64 -14.87 10.06
CA PRO A 629 9.78 -15.73 10.32
C PRO A 629 10.34 -16.40 9.06
N SER A 630 11.59 -16.84 9.12
CA SER A 630 12.25 -17.56 8.03
C SER A 630 11.54 -18.87 7.73
N TYR A 631 11.50 -19.29 6.45
CA TYR A 631 10.81 -20.52 6.06
C TYR A 631 11.32 -21.73 6.84
N GLY A 632 10.37 -22.46 7.48
CA GLY A 632 10.68 -23.60 8.31
C GLY A 632 11.27 -23.29 9.69
N ALA A 633 11.35 -22.00 10.07
CA ALA A 633 11.79 -21.59 11.41
C ALA A 633 10.70 -21.80 12.48
N GLU A 634 9.45 -21.57 12.11
CA GLU A 634 8.28 -21.68 13.00
C GLU A 634 7.99 -23.15 13.34
N LYS A 635 8.23 -23.53 14.58
CA LYS A 635 8.02 -24.93 15.08
C LYS A 635 7.12 -24.98 16.30
N SER A 636 6.82 -23.84 16.90
CA SER A 636 6.08 -23.75 18.17
C SER A 636 4.61 -23.37 17.99
N GLY A 637 4.08 -23.38 16.76
CA GLY A 637 2.70 -23.06 16.43
C GLY A 637 2.42 -21.59 16.15
N LEU A 638 1.16 -21.29 15.79
CA LEU A 638 0.72 -19.97 15.39
C LEU A 638 0.93 -18.92 16.49
N LEU A 639 0.52 -19.22 17.72
CA LEU A 639 0.59 -18.25 18.82
C LEU A 639 2.03 -17.86 19.17
N ALA A 640 2.98 -18.79 19.12
CA ALA A 640 4.38 -18.48 19.34
C ALA A 640 4.97 -17.61 18.23
N SER A 641 4.56 -17.86 16.97
CA SER A 641 4.93 -17.00 15.84
C SER A 641 4.41 -15.57 16.03
N LEU A 642 3.14 -15.43 16.37
CA LEU A 642 2.50 -14.14 16.64
C LEU A 642 3.17 -13.41 17.82
N ASN A 643 3.48 -14.11 18.92
CA ASN A 643 4.15 -13.53 20.09
C ASN A 643 5.54 -12.95 19.74
N SER A 644 6.32 -13.61 18.89
CA SER A 644 7.61 -13.03 18.42
C SER A 644 7.41 -11.70 17.69
N LEU A 645 6.33 -11.57 16.90
CA LEU A 645 6.05 -10.33 16.17
C LEU A 645 5.55 -9.20 17.10
N THR A 646 4.82 -9.52 18.18
CA THR A 646 4.35 -8.48 19.13
C THR A 646 5.49 -7.78 19.84
N LYS A 647 6.68 -8.40 19.94
CA LYS A 647 7.87 -7.82 20.56
C LYS A 647 8.55 -6.76 19.69
N ILE A 648 8.22 -6.68 18.40
CA ILE A 648 8.76 -5.66 17.49
C ILE A 648 8.04 -4.33 17.74
N PRO A 649 8.70 -3.29 18.28
CA PRO A 649 8.01 -2.09 18.72
C PRO A 649 7.59 -1.21 17.55
N TYR A 650 6.30 -0.92 17.43
CA TYR A 650 5.73 -0.12 16.35
C TYR A 650 6.30 1.31 16.29
N GLU A 651 6.60 1.92 17.42
CA GLU A 651 7.17 3.27 17.47
C GLU A 651 8.51 3.42 16.74
N TRP A 652 9.20 2.33 16.45
CA TRP A 652 10.42 2.31 15.63
C TRP A 652 10.17 1.94 14.17
N ALA A 653 8.95 1.51 13.83
CA ALA A 653 8.56 1.12 12.48
C ALA A 653 7.23 1.76 12.07
N LEU A 654 7.12 3.09 12.19
CA LEU A 654 5.88 3.85 11.93
C LEU A 654 5.36 3.74 10.50
N ASP A 655 6.18 3.26 9.57
CA ASP A 655 5.78 2.95 8.19
C ASP A 655 5.29 1.50 8.02
N GLY A 656 5.14 0.77 9.13
CA GLY A 656 4.42 -0.49 9.28
C GLY A 656 5.25 -1.76 9.38
N ILE A 657 4.67 -2.77 10.03
CA ILE A 657 5.26 -4.09 10.25
C ILE A 657 4.32 -5.13 9.63
N SER A 658 4.66 -5.64 8.45
CA SER A 658 3.80 -6.57 7.72
C SER A 658 3.94 -7.99 8.24
N ASN A 659 2.80 -8.58 8.60
CA ASN A 659 2.66 -10.00 8.99
C ASN A 659 1.59 -10.67 8.14
N THR A 660 1.86 -11.86 7.61
CA THR A 660 0.90 -12.66 6.83
C THR A 660 0.90 -14.08 7.36
N GLN A 661 -0.24 -14.53 7.85
CA GLN A 661 -0.42 -15.89 8.39
C GLN A 661 -1.33 -16.71 7.47
N THR A 662 -0.94 -17.95 7.21
CA THR A 662 -1.79 -18.95 6.55
C THR A 662 -2.16 -20.03 7.56
N ILE A 663 -3.44 -20.21 7.77
CA ILE A 663 -3.99 -21.08 8.80
C ILE A 663 -4.84 -22.17 8.11
N ASN A 664 -4.58 -23.43 8.43
CA ASN A 664 -5.45 -24.51 8.00
C ASN A 664 -6.82 -24.34 8.69
N PRO A 665 -7.95 -24.40 7.96
CA PRO A 665 -9.27 -24.26 8.56
C PRO A 665 -9.50 -25.14 9.81
N GLY A 666 -8.97 -26.36 9.80
CA GLY A 666 -9.06 -27.28 10.93
C GLY A 666 -8.33 -26.83 12.20
N ALA A 667 -7.33 -25.94 12.08
CA ALA A 667 -6.65 -25.36 13.24
C ALA A 667 -7.51 -24.32 13.97
N LEU A 668 -8.43 -23.66 13.24
CA LEU A 668 -9.40 -22.72 13.83
C LEU A 668 -10.64 -23.43 14.40
N GLY A 669 -10.94 -24.66 13.97
CA GLY A 669 -12.11 -25.39 14.46
C GLY A 669 -12.81 -26.17 13.36
N ASN A 670 -13.75 -27.04 13.76
CA ASN A 670 -14.49 -27.91 12.84
C ASN A 670 -15.76 -27.24 12.29
N GLU A 671 -16.40 -26.41 13.11
CA GLU A 671 -17.63 -25.71 12.77
C GLU A 671 -17.33 -24.25 12.38
N GLU A 672 -18.18 -23.64 11.55
CA GLU A 672 -18.02 -22.27 11.07
C GLU A 672 -17.98 -21.25 12.23
N GLY A 673 -18.93 -21.33 13.16
CA GLY A 673 -18.98 -20.42 14.32
C GLY A 673 -17.74 -20.55 15.20
N GLU A 674 -17.21 -21.77 15.39
CA GLU A 674 -15.98 -22.01 16.14
C GLU A 674 -14.77 -21.37 15.45
N ARG A 675 -14.69 -21.43 14.12
CA ARG A 675 -13.61 -20.79 13.35
C ARG A 675 -13.65 -19.29 13.46
N ILE A 676 -14.82 -18.70 13.40
CA ILE A 676 -15.01 -17.24 13.54
C ILE A 676 -14.56 -16.81 14.93
N GLU A 677 -15.11 -17.42 15.99
CA GLU A 677 -14.78 -17.11 17.38
C GLU A 677 -13.26 -17.26 17.65
N ASN A 678 -12.65 -18.34 17.19
CA ASN A 678 -11.22 -18.57 17.40
C ASN A 678 -10.36 -17.57 16.62
N LEU A 679 -10.73 -17.18 15.41
CA LEU A 679 -10.01 -16.15 14.67
C LEU A 679 -10.11 -14.78 15.36
N VAL A 680 -11.30 -14.41 15.87
CA VAL A 680 -11.49 -13.17 16.65
C VAL A 680 -10.64 -13.20 17.91
N ASN A 681 -10.63 -14.31 18.66
CA ASN A 681 -9.83 -14.46 19.89
C ASN A 681 -8.32 -14.34 19.60
N VAL A 682 -7.84 -14.90 18.50
CA VAL A 682 -6.43 -14.75 18.06
C VAL A 682 -6.12 -13.29 17.73
N MET A 683 -6.99 -12.59 17.01
CA MET A 683 -6.80 -11.19 16.68
C MET A 683 -6.82 -10.30 17.91
N ASP A 684 -7.80 -10.49 18.81
CA ASP A 684 -7.88 -9.74 20.06
C ASP A 684 -6.58 -9.93 20.89
N GLY A 685 -6.13 -11.16 21.08
CA GLY A 685 -4.89 -11.44 21.83
C GLY A 685 -3.62 -10.89 21.15
N TYR A 686 -3.56 -10.93 19.84
CA TYR A 686 -2.42 -10.42 19.07
C TYR A 686 -2.32 -8.89 19.12
N PHE A 687 -3.43 -8.20 18.85
CA PHE A 687 -3.44 -6.74 18.82
C PHE A 687 -3.38 -6.09 20.22
N ASP A 688 -3.99 -6.72 21.23
CA ASP A 688 -3.89 -6.24 22.62
C ASP A 688 -2.45 -6.28 23.17
N GLN A 689 -1.59 -7.13 22.61
CA GLN A 689 -0.15 -7.16 22.91
C GLN A 689 0.66 -6.09 22.15
N GLY A 690 0.02 -5.23 21.36
CA GLY A 690 0.66 -4.13 20.64
C GLY A 690 1.20 -4.48 19.26
N ALA A 691 0.85 -5.64 18.70
CA ALA A 691 1.14 -5.97 17.30
C ALA A 691 0.55 -4.93 16.34
N HIS A 692 1.16 -4.77 15.17
CA HIS A 692 0.76 -3.72 14.24
C HIS A 692 -0.26 -4.18 13.19
N HIS A 693 0.01 -5.26 12.46
CA HIS A 693 -0.72 -5.64 11.25
C HIS A 693 -0.89 -7.14 11.12
N LEU A 694 -1.99 -7.57 10.54
CA LEU A 694 -2.27 -8.98 10.23
C LEU A 694 -2.97 -9.15 8.87
N ASN A 695 -2.37 -9.93 8.00
CA ASN A 695 -3.03 -10.59 6.88
C ASN A 695 -3.37 -12.03 7.27
N VAL A 696 -4.60 -12.46 6.98
CA VAL A 696 -5.05 -13.83 7.25
C VAL A 696 -5.46 -14.52 5.96
N ASN A 697 -4.92 -15.72 5.76
CA ASN A 697 -5.37 -16.69 4.75
C ASN A 697 -5.90 -17.93 5.48
N VAL A 698 -7.09 -18.39 5.16
CA VAL A 698 -7.69 -19.58 5.78
C VAL A 698 -7.98 -20.64 4.71
N PHE A 699 -6.96 -21.43 4.38
CA PHE A 699 -7.04 -22.54 3.43
C PHE A 699 -5.85 -23.50 3.60
N GLY A 700 -5.98 -24.73 3.09
CA GLY A 700 -4.88 -25.70 3.06
C GLY A 700 -3.96 -25.54 1.85
N LYS A 701 -2.74 -26.07 1.93
CA LYS A 701 -1.75 -26.04 0.83
C LYS A 701 -2.23 -26.77 -0.42
N GLU A 702 -3.08 -27.77 -0.26
CA GLU A 702 -3.64 -28.57 -1.37
C GLU A 702 -4.41 -27.69 -2.35
N LYS A 703 -5.16 -26.69 -1.84
CA LYS A 703 -5.89 -25.74 -2.68
C LYS A 703 -4.96 -24.86 -3.51
N LEU A 704 -3.83 -24.44 -2.95
CA LEU A 704 -2.82 -23.66 -3.67
C LEU A 704 -2.16 -24.49 -4.78
N ILE A 705 -1.82 -25.76 -4.48
CA ILE A 705 -1.20 -26.66 -5.44
C ILE A 705 -2.18 -26.94 -6.61
N ASP A 706 -3.44 -27.25 -6.30
CA ASP A 706 -4.46 -27.48 -7.32
C ASP A 706 -4.70 -26.23 -8.18
N ALA A 707 -4.77 -25.04 -7.58
CA ALA A 707 -4.91 -23.77 -8.32
C ALA A 707 -3.69 -23.45 -9.20
N MET A 708 -2.47 -23.85 -8.78
CA MET A 708 -1.25 -23.70 -9.58
C MET A 708 -1.20 -24.66 -10.76
N GLU A 709 -1.69 -25.90 -10.58
CA GLU A 709 -1.70 -26.95 -11.61
C GLU A 709 -2.88 -26.81 -12.57
N HIS A 710 -4.01 -26.26 -12.10
CA HIS A 710 -5.28 -26.14 -12.84
C HIS A 710 -5.85 -24.70 -12.81
N PRO A 711 -5.08 -23.69 -13.26
CA PRO A 711 -5.51 -22.29 -13.21
C PRO A 711 -6.73 -21.98 -14.11
N GLU A 712 -7.09 -22.89 -15.01
CA GLU A 712 -8.24 -22.78 -15.92
C GLU A 712 -9.59 -23.04 -15.24
N LYS A 713 -9.60 -23.65 -14.04
CA LYS A 713 -10.84 -23.91 -13.32
C LYS A 713 -11.54 -22.61 -12.93
N GLU A 714 -12.86 -22.54 -13.13
CA GLU A 714 -13.68 -21.36 -12.85
C GLU A 714 -13.58 -20.91 -11.38
N GLU A 715 -13.51 -21.86 -10.45
CA GLU A 715 -13.38 -21.61 -9.01
C GLU A 715 -12.12 -20.83 -8.62
N TYR A 716 -11.05 -20.89 -9.45
CA TYR A 716 -9.80 -20.16 -9.21
C TYR A 716 -9.73 -18.80 -9.91
N ALA A 717 -10.72 -18.47 -10.75
CA ALA A 717 -10.72 -17.21 -11.51
C ALA A 717 -10.61 -15.96 -10.62
N ASN A 718 -11.20 -16.00 -9.43
CA ASN A 718 -11.16 -14.93 -8.43
C ASN A 718 -10.53 -15.38 -7.11
N PHE A 719 -9.84 -16.52 -7.08
CA PHE A 719 -9.19 -17.00 -5.88
C PHE A 719 -8.14 -16.00 -5.41
N THR A 720 -8.51 -15.25 -4.39
CA THR A 720 -7.72 -14.17 -3.81
C THR A 720 -6.95 -14.69 -2.60
N ILE A 721 -5.69 -14.29 -2.49
CA ILE A 721 -4.82 -14.58 -1.36
C ILE A 721 -4.16 -13.32 -0.85
N ARG A 722 -3.87 -13.26 0.45
CA ARG A 722 -3.04 -12.25 1.08
C ARG A 722 -1.57 -12.65 0.93
N VAL A 723 -0.71 -11.72 0.55
CA VAL A 723 0.72 -12.04 0.29
C VAL A 723 1.69 -11.29 1.20
N SER A 724 1.63 -9.99 1.29
CA SER A 724 2.41 -9.16 2.24
C SER A 724 1.91 -7.72 2.14
N GLY A 725 0.98 -7.33 3.00
CA GLY A 725 0.36 -6.01 3.02
C GLY A 725 -0.65 -5.76 1.89
N TYR A 726 -0.97 -6.72 1.04
CA TYR A 726 -2.01 -6.64 0.01
C TYR A 726 -2.47 -8.03 -0.44
N ALA A 727 -3.51 -8.08 -1.24
CA ALA A 727 -4.03 -9.29 -1.85
C ALA A 727 -3.72 -9.36 -3.35
N VAL A 728 -3.72 -10.58 -3.89
CA VAL A 728 -3.59 -10.85 -5.31
C VAL A 728 -4.50 -12.02 -5.70
N LYS A 729 -4.87 -12.12 -6.97
CA LYS A 729 -5.41 -13.38 -7.48
C LYS A 729 -4.25 -14.36 -7.63
N PHE A 730 -4.36 -15.52 -6.99
CA PHE A 730 -3.26 -16.50 -6.95
C PHE A 730 -2.78 -16.93 -8.34
N ILE A 731 -3.71 -17.07 -9.29
CA ILE A 731 -3.40 -17.47 -10.66
C ILE A 731 -2.69 -16.37 -11.48
N ASP A 732 -2.69 -15.11 -11.03
CA ASP A 732 -2.01 -13.99 -11.70
C ASP A 732 -0.53 -13.86 -11.23
N LEU A 733 -0.12 -14.64 -10.22
CA LEU A 733 1.27 -14.74 -9.78
C LEU A 733 2.13 -15.52 -10.78
N THR A 734 3.40 -15.15 -10.88
CA THR A 734 4.36 -16.01 -11.59
C THR A 734 4.51 -17.35 -10.86
N LYS A 735 4.88 -18.41 -11.60
CA LYS A 735 5.05 -19.74 -10.99
C LYS A 735 6.04 -19.74 -9.81
N GLU A 736 7.09 -18.93 -9.88
CA GLU A 736 8.06 -18.80 -8.79
C GLU A 736 7.43 -18.17 -7.55
N GLN A 737 6.57 -17.18 -7.71
CA GLN A 737 5.85 -16.55 -6.61
C GLN A 737 4.76 -17.45 -6.05
N GLN A 738 4.08 -18.23 -6.89
CA GLN A 738 3.16 -19.28 -6.42
C GLN A 738 3.90 -20.32 -5.56
N MET A 739 5.07 -20.75 -6.02
CA MET A 739 5.93 -21.67 -5.25
C MET A 739 6.39 -21.05 -3.92
N ASP A 740 6.74 -19.76 -3.91
CA ASP A 740 7.07 -19.04 -2.68
C ASP A 740 5.91 -19.05 -1.67
N VAL A 741 4.69 -18.74 -2.13
CA VAL A 741 3.49 -18.77 -1.28
C VAL A 741 3.21 -20.17 -0.73
N ILE A 742 3.35 -21.22 -1.56
CA ILE A 742 3.17 -22.61 -1.14
C ILE A 742 4.23 -23.06 -0.12
N ALA A 743 5.45 -22.51 -0.23
CA ALA A 743 6.55 -22.82 0.69
C ALA A 743 6.42 -22.16 2.08
N ARG A 744 5.57 -21.14 2.22
CA ARG A 744 5.33 -20.46 3.51
C ARG A 744 4.73 -21.41 4.53
N THR A 745 4.90 -21.08 5.81
CA THR A 745 4.29 -21.84 6.89
C THR A 745 2.76 -21.81 6.75
N CYS A 746 2.15 -22.99 6.88
CA CYS A 746 0.71 -23.15 7.03
C CYS A 746 0.50 -23.82 8.40
N HIS A 747 -0.15 -23.09 9.30
CA HIS A 747 -0.34 -23.55 10.66
C HIS A 747 -1.46 -24.57 10.75
N ASP A 748 -1.13 -25.78 11.19
CA ASP A 748 -2.07 -26.89 11.40
C ASP A 748 -2.59 -26.96 12.84
N HIS A 749 -2.04 -26.13 13.74
CA HIS A 749 -2.44 -25.98 15.15
C HIS A 749 -2.14 -24.57 15.66
N MET A 750 -2.84 -24.18 16.69
CA MET A 750 -2.71 -22.88 17.36
C MET A 750 -1.41 -22.74 18.13
#